data_40ff330ae6cb941312e7ca3c48043ba1
#
_entry.id   40ff330ae6cb941312e7ca3c48043ba1
#
_cell.length_a   1.000
_cell.length_b   1.000
_cell.length_c   1.000
_cell.angle_alpha   90.00
_cell.angle_beta   90.00
_cell.angle_gamma   90.00
#
_symmetry.space_group_name_H-M   'P 1'
#
loop_
_entity.id
_entity.type
_entity.pdbx_description
1 polymer ?
#
loop_
_entity_poly.entity_id
_entity_poly.type
_entity_poly.pdbx_seq_one_letter_code
_entity_poly.pdbx_strand_id
1 'polypeptide(L)'
;MLAVAGASPGVAVAHSQPAAALGVLEQNGGTPLPPGWRLAGGGPAPQLVWRSGRAVPMGDARVEFRAGGRLLGVPRPGTDGRTFRLPLDGRQATRLHELEVWSGGRRLDAPDAAGAASAARLPAALPANGVDPGKPGSYRTRTGEYSLKSVRLPGFSAPVEMRAVVVAPVGASGKRPLALFLHGRHYTCYKGQDITGDWPCKAGTKPVPSHRGYLRDQRLLASQGYMTVSISANGVNGQDFAAEDGGAQARSSLVRLHLARWADWAEHPRSAPKVVREAPRADLSRVLLVGHSRGGEGVNRAALDSITPPPAEQDGYHGPVRWHIRGTVLIGPTVFGQNPVPDVPSMTILPGCDGDVSDLQGEVYVDGTRAVGNGTALHSAVYVIGANHNFFNSEWTPGRAAAPADDDFFDDPQHHDPVCGKRAATRLTADQQHRAGSTYIAAAARLFLAGDDRVRPLLDGSGKRAPSADPARVLSHAVGARRGSGFLPDAGVSVTGGKLCAAVDPSPAKACLGTGAKGASPHFAQWETDRETGRSAIAVRWTRAGTPARVTPAKPVSLSGAKALALRLFVPPNSRAAELDVSLTDASGKKAKLGRIKPAGLPGSERTASYWAQEIRVPLTAAGRAGLDLRAVKSLELTPRSASGRAWLMDAWGWRPGTPAVRTDALPRVDIGRTTVDEGDSGVRTYRVPVQVTGRSGSGQVRMYVIDPATGKARDRLVTVRPGGQDIDVPIEVKGNTRYGTDVSYDVLVKAVRGAVVGSYRGGITVHDDDPAPTMTVTPVAGEVTEGRTLKWRVSLSEAVDVDMGALFQVAPATAPELSTKDVPAGWLRDTTGEKPDPERPLSKVTGFYLWADIPAGRTSAEITLPTVKDRVRESTESVLFREVDPRTGEPRTGGLELSGSVLNAS
;
A
#
# COMPACT_ATOMS: atom_id res chain seq x y z
N MET A 1 44.50 -9.24 -43.17
CA MET A 1 44.11 -10.64 -43.41
C MET A 1 42.98 -10.95 -42.45
N LEU A 2 41.84 -10.99 -42.97
CA LEU A 2 40.59 -11.63 -42.70
C LEU A 2 40.54 -12.51 -41.45
N ALA A 3 39.65 -12.21 -40.55
CA ALA A 3 39.10 -13.10 -39.56
C ALA A 3 37.58 -13.22 -39.78
N VAL A 4 37.11 -14.42 -39.93
CA VAL A 4 35.71 -14.78 -40.17
C VAL A 4 35.02 -14.97 -38.82
N ALA A 5 33.93 -14.28 -38.61
CA ALA A 5 33.03 -14.46 -37.50
C ALA A 5 32.08 -15.62 -37.79
N GLY A 6 32.00 -16.58 -36.87
CA GLY A 6 30.99 -17.63 -36.84
C GLY A 6 29.90 -17.26 -35.86
N ALA A 7 28.75 -16.88 -36.37
CA ALA A 7 27.53 -16.72 -35.54
C ALA A 7 26.73 -18.03 -35.60
N SER A 8 26.50 -18.64 -34.47
CA SER A 8 25.51 -19.70 -34.29
C SER A 8 24.19 -19.10 -33.91
N PRO A 9 23.07 -19.45 -34.56
CA PRO A 9 21.76 -18.95 -34.16
C PRO A 9 21.25 -19.76 -32.97
N GLY A 10 21.13 -19.09 -31.83
CA GLY A 10 20.36 -19.60 -30.69
C GLY A 10 18.88 -19.64 -31.05
N VAL A 11 18.31 -20.82 -31.08
CA VAL A 11 16.87 -21.03 -31.23
C VAL A 11 16.20 -20.52 -29.96
N ALA A 12 15.63 -19.32 -30.01
CA ALA A 12 14.67 -18.85 -29.04
C ALA A 12 13.37 -19.65 -29.22
N VAL A 13 13.11 -20.59 -28.33
CA VAL A 13 11.81 -21.22 -28.23
C VAL A 13 10.88 -20.16 -27.64
N ALA A 14 10.24 -19.38 -28.50
CA ALA A 14 9.12 -18.54 -28.16
C ALA A 14 7.95 -19.47 -27.80
N HIS A 15 7.67 -19.63 -26.52
CA HIS A 15 6.39 -20.13 -26.07
C HIS A 15 5.36 -19.05 -26.40
N SER A 16 4.78 -19.12 -27.59
CA SER A 16 3.62 -18.34 -27.99
C SER A 16 2.46 -18.77 -27.08
N GLN A 17 2.10 -17.95 -26.11
CA GLN A 17 0.81 -18.06 -25.44
C GLN A 17 -0.29 -17.82 -26.49
N PRO A 18 -1.39 -18.55 -26.45
CA PRO A 18 -2.48 -18.34 -27.40
C PRO A 18 -3.12 -16.97 -27.16
N ALA A 19 -2.81 -16.04 -28.01
CA ALA A 19 -3.39 -14.69 -27.99
C ALA A 19 -4.87 -14.68 -28.41
N ALA A 20 -5.37 -15.78 -28.94
CA ALA A 20 -6.68 -15.86 -29.62
C ALA A 20 -7.85 -16.21 -28.69
N ALA A 21 -7.62 -16.77 -27.50
CA ALA A 21 -8.72 -17.03 -26.54
C ALA A 21 -9.34 -15.74 -25.96
N LEU A 22 -8.81 -14.59 -26.32
CA LEU A 22 -9.12 -13.30 -25.71
C LEU A 22 -10.17 -12.47 -26.46
N GLY A 23 -10.40 -12.78 -27.74
CA GLY A 23 -11.39 -12.06 -28.55
C GLY A 23 -12.84 -12.49 -28.33
N VAL A 24 -13.05 -13.66 -27.72
CA VAL A 24 -14.40 -14.26 -27.64
C VAL A 24 -15.24 -13.68 -26.49
N LEU A 25 -14.59 -13.19 -25.44
CA LEU A 25 -15.31 -12.55 -24.33
C LEU A 25 -15.79 -11.12 -24.64
N GLU A 26 -15.28 -10.50 -25.70
CA GLU A 26 -15.71 -9.16 -26.12
C GLU A 26 -17.01 -9.15 -26.92
N GLN A 27 -17.49 -10.30 -27.38
CA GLN A 27 -18.63 -10.36 -28.34
C GLN A 27 -20.03 -10.51 -27.73
N ASN A 28 -20.16 -10.74 -26.43
CA ASN A 28 -21.48 -10.92 -25.79
C ASN A 28 -21.98 -9.68 -25.05
N GLY A 29 -21.94 -8.49 -25.70
CA GLY A 29 -22.70 -7.31 -25.24
C GLY A 29 -22.14 -6.59 -23.99
N GLY A 30 -20.98 -6.97 -23.48
CA GLY A 30 -20.28 -6.27 -22.42
C GLY A 30 -19.45 -5.10 -22.96
N THR A 31 -19.34 -4.04 -22.21
CA THR A 31 -18.41 -2.93 -22.51
C THR A 31 -17.00 -3.49 -22.64
N PRO A 32 -16.26 -3.21 -23.73
CA PRO A 32 -14.91 -3.74 -23.91
C PRO A 32 -14.00 -3.30 -22.76
N LEU A 33 -13.20 -4.23 -22.25
CA LEU A 33 -12.25 -3.93 -21.18
C LEU A 33 -11.18 -2.94 -21.67
N PRO A 34 -10.65 -2.07 -20.80
CA PRO A 34 -9.60 -1.12 -21.17
C PRO A 34 -8.35 -1.84 -21.71
N PRO A 35 -7.49 -1.16 -22.49
CA PRO A 35 -6.26 -1.75 -23.02
C PRO A 35 -5.38 -2.37 -21.93
N GLY A 36 -4.85 -3.56 -22.17
CA GLY A 36 -4.04 -4.31 -21.22
C GLY A 36 -4.82 -5.17 -20.23
N TRP A 37 -6.12 -5.02 -20.15
CA TRP A 37 -6.99 -5.83 -19.31
C TRP A 37 -7.63 -6.97 -20.08
N ARG A 38 -7.87 -8.07 -19.37
CA ARG A 38 -8.60 -9.22 -19.89
C ARG A 38 -9.18 -10.05 -18.75
N LEU A 39 -10.26 -10.75 -19.02
CA LEU A 39 -10.69 -11.86 -18.19
C LEU A 39 -10.04 -13.15 -18.71
N ALA A 40 -9.55 -13.98 -17.81
CA ALA A 40 -9.00 -15.29 -18.11
C ALA A 40 -9.69 -16.33 -17.22
N GLY A 41 -10.12 -17.43 -17.84
CA GLY A 41 -10.86 -18.48 -17.15
C GLY A 41 -12.38 -18.22 -17.19
N GLY A 42 -13.13 -19.24 -17.55
CA GLY A 42 -14.59 -19.33 -17.36
C GLY A 42 -14.88 -20.21 -16.16
N GLY A 43 -16.01 -19.99 -15.51
CA GLY A 43 -16.40 -20.75 -14.33
C GLY A 43 -16.52 -19.86 -13.08
N PRO A 44 -16.75 -20.44 -11.92
CA PRO A 44 -17.10 -19.69 -10.70
C PRO A 44 -15.99 -18.78 -10.16
N ALA A 45 -14.79 -18.85 -10.70
CA ALA A 45 -13.64 -18.00 -10.29
C ALA A 45 -12.86 -17.46 -11.49
N PRO A 46 -13.45 -16.56 -12.31
CA PRO A 46 -12.72 -15.92 -13.39
C PRO A 46 -11.53 -15.12 -12.83
N GLN A 47 -10.46 -15.02 -13.60
CA GLN A 47 -9.30 -14.21 -13.23
C GLN A 47 -9.30 -12.91 -14.03
N LEU A 48 -9.30 -11.79 -13.34
CA LEU A 48 -9.00 -10.51 -13.94
C LEU A 48 -7.49 -10.40 -14.14
N VAL A 49 -7.06 -10.21 -15.37
CA VAL A 49 -5.64 -10.14 -15.74
C VAL A 49 -5.35 -8.78 -16.33
N TRP A 50 -4.33 -8.15 -15.81
CA TRP A 50 -3.77 -6.94 -16.40
C TRP A 50 -2.33 -7.17 -16.83
N ARG A 51 -1.97 -6.67 -18.01
CA ARG A 51 -0.61 -6.70 -18.54
C ARG A 51 -0.09 -5.29 -18.73
N SER A 52 0.93 -4.96 -17.98
CA SER A 52 1.64 -3.69 -18.10
C SER A 52 2.48 -3.63 -19.38
N GLY A 53 2.52 -2.47 -20.03
CA GLY A 53 3.42 -2.21 -21.16
C GLY A 53 4.92 -2.28 -20.78
N ARG A 54 5.23 -2.11 -19.50
CA ARG A 54 6.59 -2.19 -18.93
C ARG A 54 6.60 -3.09 -17.69
N ALA A 55 7.76 -3.61 -17.31
CA ALA A 55 7.88 -4.35 -16.06
C ALA A 55 7.56 -3.41 -14.88
N VAL A 56 6.72 -3.89 -13.97
CA VAL A 56 6.45 -3.22 -12.68
C VAL A 56 7.44 -3.82 -11.70
N PRO A 57 8.35 -3.03 -11.12
CA PRO A 57 9.32 -3.53 -10.17
C PRO A 57 8.66 -4.18 -8.97
N MET A 58 9.33 -5.15 -8.36
CA MET A 58 8.94 -5.68 -7.08
C MET A 58 9.22 -4.63 -6.02
N GLY A 59 8.24 -3.77 -5.77
CA GLY A 59 8.32 -2.70 -4.80
C GLY A 59 7.61 -3.05 -3.49
N ASP A 60 7.65 -2.11 -2.57
CA ASP A 60 7.04 -2.20 -1.25
C ASP A 60 5.54 -1.89 -1.28
N ALA A 61 5.11 -0.97 -2.13
CA ALA A 61 3.71 -0.75 -2.39
C ALA A 61 3.11 -1.96 -3.13
N ARG A 62 1.95 -2.37 -2.70
CA ARG A 62 1.22 -3.43 -3.37
C ARG A 62 0.50 -2.89 -4.60
N VAL A 63 0.49 -3.70 -5.67
CA VAL A 63 -0.37 -3.43 -6.83
C VAL A 63 -1.81 -3.75 -6.43
N GLU A 64 -2.73 -2.88 -6.77
CA GLU A 64 -4.16 -3.00 -6.45
C GLU A 64 -4.97 -2.89 -7.73
N PHE A 65 -5.95 -3.78 -7.91
CA PHE A 65 -6.96 -3.64 -8.93
C PHE A 65 -8.19 -2.97 -8.33
N ARG A 66 -8.73 -1.98 -9.04
CA ARG A 66 -9.90 -1.22 -8.64
C ARG A 66 -10.89 -1.10 -9.79
N ALA A 67 -12.17 -0.94 -9.44
CA ALA A 67 -13.27 -0.66 -10.38
C ALA A 67 -14.15 0.44 -9.80
N GLY A 68 -14.34 1.53 -10.53
CA GLY A 68 -15.10 2.68 -10.07
C GLY A 68 -14.54 3.26 -8.76
N GLY A 69 -13.20 3.28 -8.61
CA GLY A 69 -12.49 3.72 -7.39
C GLY A 69 -12.51 2.72 -6.22
N ARG A 70 -13.19 1.58 -6.35
CA ARG A 70 -13.29 0.54 -5.33
C ARG A 70 -12.18 -0.49 -5.50
N LEU A 71 -11.57 -0.93 -4.39
CA LEU A 71 -10.62 -2.04 -4.40
C LEU A 71 -11.33 -3.35 -4.75
N LEU A 72 -10.89 -4.02 -5.81
CA LEU A 72 -11.29 -5.38 -6.16
C LEU A 72 -10.41 -6.39 -5.44
N GLY A 73 -9.13 -6.09 -5.29
CA GLY A 73 -8.18 -6.96 -4.60
C GLY A 73 -6.73 -6.68 -5.00
N VAL A 74 -5.83 -7.49 -4.43
CA VAL A 74 -4.39 -7.45 -4.68
C VAL A 74 -4.01 -8.57 -5.63
N PRO A 75 -3.65 -8.28 -6.89
CA PRO A 75 -3.33 -9.32 -7.86
C PRO A 75 -1.98 -9.97 -7.58
N ARG A 76 -1.85 -11.23 -7.98
CA ARG A 76 -0.59 -11.96 -7.95
C ARG A 76 0.27 -11.56 -9.17
N PRO A 77 1.53 -11.16 -8.97
CA PRO A 77 2.43 -10.88 -10.07
C PRO A 77 2.87 -12.17 -10.78
N GLY A 78 2.96 -12.12 -12.09
CA GLY A 78 3.62 -13.15 -12.88
C GLY A 78 5.15 -13.03 -12.80
N THR A 79 5.87 -14.09 -13.21
CA THR A 79 7.34 -14.11 -13.24
C THR A 79 7.95 -13.12 -14.24
N ASP A 80 7.17 -12.64 -15.21
CA ASP A 80 7.56 -11.63 -16.18
C ASP A 80 7.57 -10.19 -15.64
N GLY A 81 7.11 -10.00 -14.41
CA GLY A 81 6.96 -8.68 -13.78
C GLY A 81 5.98 -7.73 -14.51
N ARG A 82 5.26 -8.22 -15.51
CA ARG A 82 4.33 -7.44 -16.33
C ARG A 82 2.88 -7.89 -16.20
N THR A 83 2.66 -9.16 -15.91
CA THR A 83 1.34 -9.78 -15.85
C THR A 83 0.88 -9.91 -14.41
N PHE A 84 -0.29 -9.40 -14.11
CA PHE A 84 -0.91 -9.42 -12.79
C PHE A 84 -2.26 -10.11 -12.87
N ARG A 85 -2.56 -11.05 -11.96
CA ARG A 85 -3.75 -11.89 -11.97
C ARG A 85 -4.47 -11.80 -10.63
N LEU A 86 -5.77 -11.50 -10.68
CA LEU A 86 -6.65 -11.46 -9.52
C LEU A 86 -7.80 -12.45 -9.75
N PRO A 87 -7.94 -13.50 -8.94
CA PRO A 87 -9.17 -14.28 -8.92
C PRO A 87 -10.33 -13.37 -8.51
N LEU A 88 -11.43 -13.41 -9.24
CA LEU A 88 -12.65 -12.67 -8.92
C LEU A 88 -13.68 -13.65 -8.38
N ASP A 89 -14.51 -13.19 -7.42
CA ASP A 89 -15.77 -13.85 -7.16
C ASP A 89 -16.77 -13.53 -8.30
N GLY A 90 -17.76 -14.38 -8.49
CA GLY A 90 -18.74 -14.23 -9.59
C GLY A 90 -19.48 -12.89 -9.57
N ARG A 91 -19.65 -12.27 -8.40
CA ARG A 91 -20.30 -10.95 -8.26
C ARG A 91 -19.38 -9.79 -8.64
N GLN A 92 -18.06 -9.98 -8.52
CA GLN A 92 -17.09 -8.97 -8.97
C GLN A 92 -16.97 -8.97 -10.50
N ALA A 93 -17.11 -10.14 -11.14
CA ALA A 93 -17.00 -10.28 -12.59
C ALA A 93 -18.09 -9.49 -13.37
N THR A 94 -19.26 -9.27 -12.79
CA THR A 94 -20.35 -8.51 -13.41
C THR A 94 -20.21 -6.98 -13.31
N ARG A 95 -19.16 -6.47 -12.68
CA ARG A 95 -18.99 -5.05 -12.34
C ARG A 95 -17.65 -4.46 -12.78
N LEU A 96 -17.12 -4.94 -13.90
CA LEU A 96 -15.79 -4.54 -14.38
C LEU A 96 -15.82 -3.27 -15.25
N HIS A 97 -16.50 -2.23 -14.80
CA HIS A 97 -16.45 -0.91 -15.41
C HIS A 97 -15.43 -0.02 -14.69
N GLU A 98 -14.83 0.90 -15.41
CA GLU A 98 -13.84 1.84 -14.88
C GLU A 98 -12.69 1.14 -14.13
N LEU A 99 -12.09 0.13 -14.77
CA LEU A 99 -10.96 -0.61 -14.22
C LEU A 99 -9.73 0.28 -14.10
N GLU A 100 -9.02 0.13 -12.99
CA GLU A 100 -7.82 0.89 -12.65
C GLU A 100 -6.79 0.00 -11.96
N VAL A 101 -5.52 0.23 -12.28
CA VAL A 101 -4.38 -0.38 -11.55
C VAL A 101 -3.67 0.68 -10.73
N TRP A 102 -3.59 0.44 -9.46
CA TRP A 102 -2.92 1.34 -8.53
C TRP A 102 -1.74 0.68 -7.82
N SER A 103 -0.74 1.47 -7.45
CA SER A 103 0.34 1.06 -6.57
C SER A 103 0.85 2.27 -5.80
N GLY A 104 0.83 2.21 -4.45
CA GLY A 104 1.29 3.30 -3.58
C GLY A 104 0.64 4.65 -3.87
N GLY A 105 -0.67 4.66 -4.19
CA GLY A 105 -1.38 5.90 -4.54
C GLY A 105 -1.17 6.40 -5.97
N ARG A 106 -0.41 5.65 -6.80
CA ARG A 106 -0.18 5.97 -8.22
C ARG A 106 -0.98 5.03 -9.11
N ARG A 107 -1.64 5.60 -10.12
CA ARG A 107 -2.29 4.83 -11.18
C ARG A 107 -1.25 4.35 -12.21
N LEU A 108 -1.21 3.03 -12.49
CA LEU A 108 -0.21 2.42 -13.37
C LEU A 108 -0.69 2.23 -14.80
N ASP A 109 -2.00 2.19 -15.04
CA ASP A 109 -2.63 1.97 -16.35
C ASP A 109 -3.08 3.26 -17.04
N ALA A 110 -2.94 4.42 -16.38
CA ALA A 110 -3.18 5.71 -17.01
C ALA A 110 -1.98 6.15 -17.86
N PRO A 111 -2.19 6.77 -19.01
CA PRO A 111 -1.10 7.43 -19.74
C PRO A 111 -0.51 8.54 -18.87
N ASP A 112 0.82 8.67 -18.85
CA ASP A 112 1.47 9.77 -18.18
C ASP A 112 1.03 11.09 -18.85
N ALA A 113 0.36 11.95 -18.08
CA ALA A 113 -0.20 13.20 -18.64
C ALA A 113 0.92 14.17 -19.05
N ALA A 114 0.88 14.62 -20.29
CA ALA A 114 1.78 15.65 -20.80
C ALA A 114 1.41 17.00 -20.20
N GLY A 115 2.06 17.41 -19.12
CA GLY A 115 1.93 18.72 -18.50
C GLY A 115 3.11 19.64 -18.83
N ALA A 116 2.85 20.78 -19.47
CA ALA A 116 3.85 21.85 -19.56
C ALA A 116 4.19 22.35 -18.15
N ALA A 117 5.40 22.03 -17.67
CA ALA A 117 5.79 22.28 -16.31
C ALA A 117 6.59 23.56 -16.19
N SER A 118 6.10 24.47 -15.36
CA SER A 118 6.90 25.57 -14.80
C SER A 118 8.03 24.98 -13.96
N ALA A 119 9.25 25.47 -14.11
CA ALA A 119 10.41 25.04 -13.34
C ALA A 119 10.11 25.12 -11.82
N ALA A 120 10.15 23.99 -11.15
CA ALA A 120 9.86 23.90 -9.72
C ALA A 120 10.93 24.67 -8.92
N ARG A 121 10.50 25.55 -8.02
CA ARG A 121 11.38 26.32 -7.15
C ARG A 121 11.53 25.64 -5.79
N LEU A 122 12.78 25.31 -5.42
CA LEU A 122 13.09 24.89 -4.06
C LEU A 122 12.79 26.01 -3.05
N PRO A 123 12.22 25.69 -1.88
CA PRO A 123 12.12 26.66 -0.80
C PRO A 123 13.50 27.11 -0.32
N ALA A 124 13.58 28.31 0.24
CA ALA A 124 14.82 28.82 0.83
C ALA A 124 15.34 27.87 1.90
N ALA A 125 16.67 27.82 2.06
CA ALA A 125 17.26 27.01 3.12
C ALA A 125 16.86 27.55 4.50
N LEU A 126 16.43 26.67 5.38
CA LEU A 126 16.12 27.01 6.77
C LEU A 126 17.40 27.40 7.53
N PRO A 127 17.31 28.22 8.58
CA PRO A 127 18.43 28.51 9.45
C PRO A 127 19.07 27.24 10.02
N ALA A 128 20.40 27.21 10.09
CA ALA A 128 21.12 26.07 10.65
C ALA A 128 20.76 25.84 12.13
N ASN A 129 20.65 24.57 12.51
CA ASN A 129 20.56 24.19 13.91
C ASN A 129 21.93 24.34 14.60
N GLY A 130 21.94 24.65 15.90
CA GLY A 130 23.18 24.80 16.67
C GLY A 130 23.98 23.49 16.84
N VAL A 131 23.31 22.36 16.78
CA VAL A 131 23.93 21.02 16.81
C VAL A 131 23.64 20.31 15.50
N ASP A 132 24.69 19.80 14.87
CA ASP A 132 24.60 19.03 13.62
C ASP A 132 24.80 17.54 13.91
N PRO A 133 23.71 16.74 13.89
CA PRO A 133 23.78 15.32 14.23
C PRO A 133 24.47 14.46 13.15
N GLY A 134 24.64 14.99 11.93
CA GLY A 134 25.31 14.28 10.84
C GLY A 134 26.83 14.29 10.92
N LYS A 135 27.41 15.00 11.89
CA LYS A 135 28.87 14.96 12.12
C LYS A 135 29.28 13.65 12.76
N PRO A 136 30.32 12.96 12.25
CA PRO A 136 30.88 11.77 12.90
C PRO A 136 31.28 12.03 14.33
N GLY A 137 31.13 11.04 15.18
CA GLY A 137 31.65 11.05 16.53
C GLY A 137 33.15 10.64 16.59
N SER A 138 33.67 10.49 17.78
CA SER A 138 35.09 10.22 18.03
C SER A 138 35.50 8.74 17.97
N TYR A 139 34.55 7.82 17.96
CA TYR A 139 34.86 6.39 17.95
C TYR A 139 35.22 5.88 16.57
N ARG A 140 36.30 5.09 16.47
CA ARG A 140 36.51 4.20 15.31
C ARG A 140 35.42 3.13 15.32
N THR A 141 35.13 2.55 14.16
CA THR A 141 34.04 1.55 14.01
C THR A 141 34.56 0.23 13.50
N ARG A 142 33.96 -0.86 13.94
CA ARG A 142 34.22 -2.22 13.46
C ARG A 142 32.92 -2.77 12.85
N THR A 143 33.05 -3.39 11.70
CA THR A 143 31.93 -4.05 11.00
C THR A 143 32.14 -5.56 10.98
N GLY A 144 31.10 -6.34 11.15
CA GLY A 144 31.09 -7.79 11.00
C GLY A 144 29.67 -8.32 10.89
N GLU A 145 29.53 -9.60 10.65
CA GLU A 145 28.22 -10.24 10.43
C GLU A 145 28.03 -11.45 11.33
N TYR A 146 26.77 -11.82 11.52
CA TYR A 146 26.41 -13.12 12.08
C TYR A 146 25.27 -13.75 11.29
N SER A 147 25.22 -15.08 11.33
CA SER A 147 24.10 -15.87 10.86
C SER A 147 23.76 -16.90 11.94
N LEU A 148 22.47 -17.00 12.24
CA LEU A 148 21.92 -17.96 13.19
C LEU A 148 21.06 -18.96 12.44
N LYS A 149 20.59 -19.98 13.15
CA LYS A 149 19.61 -20.92 12.59
C LYS A 149 18.35 -20.18 12.15
N SER A 150 17.90 -20.44 10.92
CA SER A 150 16.63 -19.90 10.38
C SER A 150 15.45 -20.27 11.25
N VAL A 151 14.41 -19.46 11.23
CA VAL A 151 13.19 -19.62 12.03
C VAL A 151 11.98 -19.86 11.13
N ARG A 152 10.97 -20.55 11.64
CA ARG A 152 9.66 -20.62 11.00
C ARG A 152 8.76 -19.57 11.62
N LEU A 153 8.06 -18.82 10.78
CA LEU A 153 7.08 -17.83 11.21
C LEU A 153 5.67 -18.29 10.84
N PRO A 154 4.65 -17.97 11.64
CA PRO A 154 3.27 -18.28 11.30
C PRO A 154 2.88 -17.78 9.92
N GLY A 155 2.19 -18.60 9.13
CA GLY A 155 1.76 -18.24 7.75
C GLY A 155 2.84 -18.29 6.68
N PHE A 156 4.10 -18.66 7.02
CA PHE A 156 5.21 -18.73 6.08
C PHE A 156 5.69 -20.16 5.89
N SER A 157 5.63 -20.67 4.67
CA SER A 157 5.97 -22.06 4.33
C SER A 157 7.47 -22.34 4.39
N ALA A 158 8.30 -21.41 3.94
CA ALA A 158 9.75 -21.53 3.96
C ALA A 158 10.35 -20.84 5.20
N PRO A 159 11.45 -21.39 5.79
CA PRO A 159 12.13 -20.75 6.91
C PRO A 159 12.71 -19.39 6.54
N VAL A 160 12.64 -18.45 7.49
CA VAL A 160 13.18 -17.10 7.38
C VAL A 160 14.56 -17.06 8.01
N GLU A 161 15.50 -16.43 7.33
CA GLU A 161 16.88 -16.31 7.79
C GLU A 161 17.02 -15.40 9.02
N MET A 162 17.94 -15.74 9.92
CA MET A 162 18.35 -14.93 11.05
C MET A 162 19.78 -14.42 10.80
N ARG A 163 19.93 -13.48 9.86
CA ARG A 163 21.20 -12.92 9.43
C ARG A 163 21.25 -11.42 9.68
N ALA A 164 22.44 -10.90 10.05
CA ALA A 164 22.60 -9.48 10.30
C ALA A 164 24.03 -8.99 10.09
N VAL A 165 24.17 -7.70 9.76
CA VAL A 165 25.43 -6.95 9.82
C VAL A 165 25.43 -6.05 11.06
N VAL A 166 26.55 -6.05 11.79
CA VAL A 166 26.76 -5.29 13.01
C VAL A 166 27.85 -4.25 12.77
N VAL A 167 27.61 -3.01 13.19
CA VAL A 167 28.65 -1.99 13.26
C VAL A 167 28.70 -1.47 14.70
N ALA A 168 29.89 -1.56 15.32
CA ALA A 168 30.11 -1.25 16.71
C ALA A 168 31.22 -0.20 16.92
N PRO A 169 31.14 0.65 17.97
CA PRO A 169 32.20 1.54 18.33
C PRO A 169 33.36 0.76 18.94
N VAL A 170 34.57 1.08 18.54
CA VAL A 170 35.82 0.47 19.11
C VAL A 170 36.28 1.24 20.32
N GLY A 171 36.54 0.53 21.43
CA GLY A 171 37.06 1.13 22.65
C GLY A 171 36.03 1.92 23.48
N ALA A 172 34.76 1.88 23.12
CA ALA A 172 33.73 2.51 23.94
C ALA A 172 33.47 1.70 25.22
N SER A 173 33.50 2.36 26.38
CA SER A 173 33.24 1.76 27.68
C SER A 173 31.74 1.65 28.00
N GLY A 174 31.40 0.71 28.88
CA GLY A 174 30.04 0.53 29.38
C GLY A 174 29.03 -0.03 28.35
N LYS A 175 27.77 -0.13 28.78
CA LYS A 175 26.67 -0.55 27.89
C LYS A 175 26.29 0.59 26.91
N ARG A 176 26.04 0.26 25.66
CA ARG A 176 25.73 1.23 24.59
C ARG A 176 24.31 1.03 24.05
N PRO A 177 23.54 2.10 23.83
CA PRO A 177 22.23 1.98 23.23
C PRO A 177 22.30 1.24 21.90
N LEU A 178 21.24 0.49 21.56
CA LEU A 178 21.17 -0.32 20.35
C LEU A 178 20.24 0.31 19.31
N ALA A 179 20.73 0.48 18.08
CA ALA A 179 19.89 0.78 16.92
C ALA A 179 19.78 -0.44 16.02
N LEU A 180 18.57 -0.95 15.82
CA LEU A 180 18.26 -2.07 14.93
C LEU A 180 17.60 -1.55 13.66
N PHE A 181 18.15 -1.96 12.50
CA PHE A 181 17.66 -1.62 11.17
C PHE A 181 16.97 -2.81 10.52
N LEU A 182 15.87 -2.55 9.82
CA LEU A 182 15.09 -3.52 9.05
C LEU A 182 14.80 -2.95 7.66
N HIS A 183 15.22 -3.66 6.62
CA HIS A 183 14.91 -3.28 5.25
C HIS A 183 13.47 -3.66 4.86
N GLY A 184 12.96 -3.02 3.82
CA GLY A 184 11.66 -3.27 3.24
C GLY A 184 11.65 -4.42 2.23
N ARG A 185 10.61 -4.43 1.40
CA ARG A 185 10.44 -5.44 0.36
C ARG A 185 11.24 -5.08 -0.87
N HIS A 186 12.08 -5.99 -1.30
CA HIS A 186 12.89 -5.89 -2.51
C HIS A 186 13.09 -7.29 -3.08
N TYR A 187 13.68 -7.41 -4.25
CA TYR A 187 14.11 -8.70 -4.77
C TYR A 187 14.94 -9.45 -3.75
N THR A 188 14.75 -10.76 -3.69
CA THR A 188 15.35 -11.61 -2.65
C THR A 188 16.61 -12.30 -3.12
N CYS A 189 16.70 -12.67 -4.41
CA CYS A 189 17.78 -13.42 -5.00
C CYS A 189 18.22 -12.81 -6.33
N TYR A 190 19.50 -13.00 -6.67
CA TYR A 190 20.07 -12.53 -7.94
C TYR A 190 21.15 -13.45 -8.49
N LYS A 191 21.36 -13.39 -9.83
CA LYS A 191 22.48 -14.00 -10.54
C LYS A 191 22.84 -13.11 -11.74
N GLY A 192 23.98 -12.39 -11.67
CA GLY A 192 24.33 -11.41 -12.69
C GLY A 192 23.28 -10.31 -12.78
N GLN A 193 22.62 -10.19 -13.94
CA GLN A 193 21.52 -9.22 -14.14
C GLN A 193 20.13 -9.80 -13.83
N ASP A 194 20.02 -11.08 -13.56
CA ASP A 194 18.75 -11.71 -13.21
C ASP A 194 18.44 -11.51 -11.74
N ILE A 195 17.24 -11.03 -11.44
CA ILE A 195 16.73 -10.80 -10.09
C ILE A 195 15.38 -11.48 -9.92
N THR A 196 15.16 -12.11 -8.77
CA THR A 196 13.89 -12.79 -8.48
C THR A 196 13.38 -12.45 -7.06
N GLY A 197 12.06 -12.64 -6.88
CA GLY A 197 11.41 -12.58 -5.57
C GLY A 197 11.27 -13.95 -4.88
N ASP A 198 11.90 -15.00 -5.42
CA ASP A 198 11.81 -16.34 -4.85
C ASP A 198 12.49 -16.45 -3.48
N TRP A 199 12.02 -17.38 -2.64
CA TRP A 199 12.68 -17.74 -1.40
C TRP A 199 12.38 -19.20 -1.02
N PRO A 200 13.40 -19.99 -0.60
CA PRO A 200 14.84 -19.66 -0.58
C PRO A 200 15.42 -19.50 -1.98
N CYS A 201 16.62 -18.89 -2.07
CA CYS A 201 17.33 -18.72 -3.32
C CYS A 201 17.65 -20.08 -3.97
N LYS A 202 17.33 -20.23 -5.25
CA LYS A 202 17.64 -21.43 -6.05
C LYS A 202 19.15 -21.63 -6.18
N ALA A 203 19.54 -22.86 -6.45
CA ALA A 203 20.95 -23.19 -6.70
C ALA A 203 21.56 -22.28 -7.80
N GLY A 204 22.75 -21.74 -7.52
CA GLY A 204 23.45 -20.82 -8.42
C GLY A 204 23.02 -19.35 -8.32
N THR A 205 21.99 -19.01 -7.51
CA THR A 205 21.63 -17.64 -7.18
C THR A 205 22.11 -17.25 -5.79
N LYS A 206 22.23 -15.94 -5.52
CA LYS A 206 22.68 -15.39 -4.24
C LYS A 206 21.58 -14.52 -3.62
N PRO A 207 21.45 -14.47 -2.28
CA PRO A 207 20.56 -13.54 -1.62
C PRO A 207 21.00 -12.09 -1.85
N VAL A 208 20.05 -11.21 -2.16
CA VAL A 208 20.30 -9.75 -2.22
C VAL A 208 20.65 -9.27 -0.81
N PRO A 209 21.80 -8.59 -0.61
CA PRO A 209 22.25 -8.22 0.72
C PRO A 209 21.60 -6.92 1.24
N SER A 210 20.29 -6.75 1.12
CA SER A 210 19.53 -5.54 1.45
C SER A 210 19.81 -5.00 2.86
N HIS A 211 20.06 -5.89 3.82
CA HIS A 211 20.45 -5.53 5.20
C HIS A 211 21.78 -4.78 5.29
N ARG A 212 22.65 -4.84 4.30
CA ARG A 212 23.91 -4.10 4.24
C ARG A 212 23.76 -2.67 3.74
N GLY A 213 22.61 -2.34 3.18
CA GLY A 213 22.34 -1.04 2.57
C GLY A 213 22.38 0.15 3.52
N TYR A 214 22.38 -0.08 4.84
CA TYR A 214 22.44 0.95 5.88
C TYR A 214 23.80 1.09 6.55
N LEU A 215 24.87 0.53 5.99
CA LEU A 215 26.21 0.58 6.56
C LEU A 215 26.72 2.00 6.80
N ARG A 216 26.32 2.98 5.99
CA ARG A 216 26.66 4.39 6.20
C ARG A 216 26.01 4.93 7.48
N ASP A 217 24.73 4.68 7.67
CA ASP A 217 23.96 5.10 8.83
C ASP A 217 24.51 4.43 10.10
N GLN A 218 24.74 3.13 10.03
CA GLN A 218 25.33 2.36 11.12
C GLN A 218 26.71 2.87 11.51
N ARG A 219 27.59 3.21 10.55
CA ARG A 219 28.93 3.78 10.83
C ARG A 219 28.84 5.15 11.49
N LEU A 220 27.93 6.02 11.02
CA LEU A 220 27.70 7.31 11.65
C LEU A 220 27.27 7.14 13.11
N LEU A 221 26.25 6.34 13.36
CA LEU A 221 25.77 6.07 14.72
C LEU A 221 26.84 5.39 15.60
N ALA A 222 27.56 4.42 15.07
CA ALA A 222 28.62 3.74 15.81
C ALA A 222 29.77 4.69 16.13
N SER A 223 30.16 5.60 15.23
CA SER A 223 31.13 6.65 15.51
C SER A 223 30.69 7.56 16.65
N GLN A 224 29.39 7.73 16.85
CA GLN A 224 28.78 8.50 17.95
C GLN A 224 28.57 7.65 19.23
N GLY A 225 28.98 6.37 19.21
CA GLY A 225 28.97 5.49 20.38
C GLY A 225 27.73 4.60 20.53
N TYR A 226 26.90 4.45 19.52
CA TYR A 226 25.76 3.51 19.49
C TYR A 226 26.22 2.14 19.00
N MET A 227 25.64 1.07 19.53
CA MET A 227 25.66 -0.24 18.91
C MET A 227 24.64 -0.28 17.78
N THR A 228 25.00 -0.87 16.64
CA THR A 228 24.05 -0.97 15.52
C THR A 228 24.02 -2.36 14.94
N VAL A 229 22.85 -2.82 14.56
CA VAL A 229 22.59 -4.09 13.87
C VAL A 229 21.58 -3.88 12.76
N SER A 230 21.84 -4.42 11.58
CA SER A 230 20.89 -4.42 10.47
C SER A 230 20.59 -5.86 10.07
N ILE A 231 19.31 -6.24 10.14
CA ILE A 231 18.85 -7.61 9.98
C ILE A 231 18.29 -7.85 8.57
N SER A 232 18.44 -9.07 8.05
CA SER A 232 17.88 -9.51 6.78
C SER A 232 16.44 -9.99 6.96
N ALA A 233 15.59 -9.68 5.99
CA ALA A 233 14.20 -10.09 5.92
C ALA A 233 13.81 -10.63 4.52
N ASN A 234 14.76 -11.16 3.75
CA ASN A 234 14.49 -11.70 2.42
C ASN A 234 13.49 -12.85 2.46
N GLY A 235 13.58 -13.71 3.49
CA GLY A 235 12.64 -14.80 3.67
C GLY A 235 11.20 -14.35 3.96
N VAL A 236 11.03 -13.17 4.56
CA VAL A 236 9.71 -12.53 4.66
C VAL A 236 9.30 -11.98 3.30
N ASN A 237 10.19 -11.22 2.63
CA ASN A 237 9.91 -10.58 1.35
C ASN A 237 9.46 -11.55 0.25
N GLY A 238 10.06 -12.75 0.19
CA GLY A 238 9.72 -13.76 -0.81
C GLY A 238 8.35 -14.43 -0.59
N GLN A 239 7.71 -14.20 0.56
CA GLN A 239 6.49 -14.90 0.96
C GLN A 239 5.34 -13.95 1.39
N ASP A 240 5.60 -12.67 1.60
CA ASP A 240 4.68 -11.74 2.24
C ASP A 240 3.50 -11.27 1.37
N PHE A 241 3.50 -11.61 0.08
CA PHE A 241 2.42 -11.24 -0.84
C PHE A 241 1.07 -11.89 -0.46
N ALA A 242 1.12 -13.05 0.21
CA ALA A 242 -0.07 -13.78 0.65
C ALA A 242 -0.55 -13.35 2.06
N ALA A 243 0.24 -12.55 2.78
CA ALA A 243 -0.12 -12.08 4.11
C ALA A 243 -1.06 -10.87 4.02
N GLU A 244 -2.20 -10.89 4.71
CA GLU A 244 -3.20 -9.80 4.71
C GLU A 244 -2.60 -8.46 5.16
N ASP A 245 -1.66 -8.49 6.10
CA ASP A 245 -0.94 -7.32 6.62
C ASP A 245 0.35 -6.99 5.85
N GLY A 246 0.57 -7.59 4.67
CA GLY A 246 1.79 -7.41 3.89
C GLY A 246 3.05 -7.92 4.62
N GLY A 247 2.91 -8.80 5.60
CA GLY A 247 4.01 -9.38 6.38
C GLY A 247 4.50 -8.50 7.54
N ALA A 248 3.71 -7.55 8.00
CA ALA A 248 4.08 -6.66 9.13
C ALA A 248 4.26 -7.45 10.43
N GLN A 249 3.37 -8.42 10.72
CA GLN A 249 3.46 -9.28 11.89
C GLN A 249 4.70 -10.19 11.84
N ALA A 250 5.00 -10.77 10.67
CA ALA A 250 6.19 -11.60 10.48
C ALA A 250 7.49 -10.80 10.70
N ARG A 251 7.55 -9.56 10.18
CA ARG A 251 8.67 -8.64 10.42
C ARG A 251 8.80 -8.24 11.89
N SER A 252 7.67 -7.99 12.56
CA SER A 252 7.65 -7.74 14.00
C SER A 252 8.23 -8.92 14.79
N SER A 253 7.79 -10.13 14.49
CA SER A 253 8.30 -11.37 15.11
C SER A 253 9.81 -11.51 14.89
N LEU A 254 10.28 -11.30 13.67
CA LEU A 254 11.71 -11.37 13.31
C LEU A 254 12.55 -10.35 14.09
N VAL A 255 12.10 -9.10 14.19
CA VAL A 255 12.76 -8.04 15.01
C VAL A 255 12.84 -8.47 16.45
N ARG A 256 11.75 -8.96 17.05
CA ARG A 256 11.71 -9.36 18.45
C ARG A 256 12.56 -10.61 18.71
N LEU A 257 12.65 -11.54 17.78
CA LEU A 257 13.56 -12.69 17.84
C LEU A 257 15.02 -12.24 17.87
N HIS A 258 15.41 -11.27 17.05
CA HIS A 258 16.76 -10.68 17.10
C HIS A 258 17.00 -9.94 18.42
N LEU A 259 16.06 -9.12 18.88
CA LEU A 259 16.18 -8.41 20.16
C LEU A 259 16.32 -9.37 21.35
N ALA A 260 15.62 -10.51 21.32
CA ALA A 260 15.77 -11.54 22.34
C ALA A 260 17.18 -12.13 22.37
N ARG A 261 17.79 -12.40 21.20
CA ARG A 261 19.20 -12.82 21.10
C ARG A 261 20.15 -11.76 21.62
N TRP A 262 19.91 -10.50 21.28
CA TRP A 262 20.71 -9.40 21.78
C TRP A 262 20.60 -9.24 23.31
N ALA A 263 19.42 -9.49 23.90
CA ALA A 263 19.24 -9.52 25.33
C ALA A 263 20.04 -10.67 25.99
N ASP A 264 19.95 -11.89 25.41
CA ASP A 264 20.74 -13.04 25.84
C ASP A 264 22.24 -12.73 25.81
N TRP A 265 22.76 -12.14 24.75
CA TRP A 265 24.17 -11.81 24.59
C TRP A 265 24.64 -10.66 25.53
N ALA A 266 23.74 -9.74 25.85
CA ALA A 266 24.00 -8.69 26.82
C ALA A 266 24.19 -9.25 28.26
N GLU A 267 23.46 -10.33 28.57
CA GLU A 267 23.57 -11.05 29.85
C GLU A 267 24.70 -12.09 29.84
N HIS A 268 24.83 -12.84 28.74
CA HIS A 268 25.76 -13.95 28.56
C HIS A 268 26.70 -13.71 27.35
N PRO A 269 27.67 -12.78 27.43
CA PRO A 269 28.48 -12.37 26.28
C PRO A 269 29.30 -13.50 25.65
N ARG A 270 29.62 -14.55 26.40
CA ARG A 270 30.38 -15.70 25.88
C ARG A 270 29.62 -16.51 24.84
N SER A 271 28.28 -16.49 24.87
CA SER A 271 27.41 -17.16 23.88
C SER A 271 27.23 -16.36 22.59
N ALA A 272 27.66 -15.10 22.56
CA ALA A 272 27.51 -14.22 21.44
C ALA A 272 28.42 -14.59 20.27
N PRO A 273 27.99 -14.34 19.03
CA PRO A 273 28.85 -14.38 17.83
C PRO A 273 30.09 -13.48 18.04
N LYS A 274 31.23 -13.82 17.40
CA LYS A 274 32.49 -13.10 17.56
C LYS A 274 32.35 -11.59 17.45
N VAL A 275 31.61 -11.12 16.39
CA VAL A 275 31.41 -9.68 16.12
C VAL A 275 30.71 -8.96 17.28
N VAL A 276 29.78 -9.61 17.96
CA VAL A 276 29.05 -9.06 19.11
C VAL A 276 29.89 -9.18 20.40
N ARG A 277 30.59 -10.30 20.58
CA ARG A 277 31.43 -10.57 21.77
C ARG A 277 32.61 -9.58 21.89
N GLU A 278 33.14 -9.16 20.74
CA GLU A 278 34.27 -8.20 20.68
C GLU A 278 33.83 -6.73 20.70
N ALA A 279 32.51 -6.48 20.76
CA ALA A 279 31.92 -5.15 20.81
C ALA A 279 31.53 -4.78 22.28
N PRO A 280 31.27 -3.51 22.56
CA PRO A 280 30.62 -3.11 23.80
C PRO A 280 29.28 -3.79 24.00
N ARG A 281 28.91 -4.07 25.26
CA ARG A 281 27.58 -4.64 25.53
C ARG A 281 26.44 -3.71 25.06
N ALA A 282 25.41 -4.28 24.47
CA ALA A 282 24.22 -3.53 24.14
C ALA A 282 23.41 -3.17 25.39
N ASP A 283 22.86 -1.97 25.42
CA ASP A 283 21.88 -1.52 26.42
C ASP A 283 20.48 -1.68 25.88
N LEU A 284 19.83 -2.79 26.20
CA LEU A 284 18.48 -3.12 25.75
C LEU A 284 17.39 -2.25 26.41
N SER A 285 17.73 -1.45 27.43
CA SER A 285 16.80 -0.45 27.99
C SER A 285 16.68 0.79 27.10
N ARG A 286 17.52 0.90 26.06
CA ARG A 286 17.57 2.02 25.12
C ARG A 286 17.71 1.51 23.68
N VAL A 287 16.60 1.07 23.09
CA VAL A 287 16.54 0.54 21.71
C VAL A 287 15.88 1.55 20.79
N LEU A 288 16.50 1.82 19.64
CA LEU A 288 15.91 2.50 18.49
C LEU A 288 15.66 1.48 17.40
N LEU A 289 14.46 1.47 16.84
CA LEU A 289 14.15 0.69 15.65
C LEU A 289 14.14 1.61 14.42
N VAL A 290 14.80 1.21 13.36
CA VAL A 290 14.84 1.92 12.08
C VAL A 290 14.33 0.97 11.02
N GLY A 291 13.23 1.32 10.34
CA GLY A 291 12.66 0.48 9.30
C GLY A 291 12.43 1.27 8.02
N HIS A 292 12.66 0.62 6.88
CA HIS A 292 12.47 1.21 5.56
C HIS A 292 11.30 0.50 4.87
N SER A 293 10.33 1.26 4.37
CA SER A 293 9.20 0.79 3.61
C SER A 293 8.35 -0.22 4.40
N ARG A 294 8.10 -1.46 3.92
CA ARG A 294 7.48 -2.53 4.74
C ARG A 294 8.26 -2.84 6.00
N GLY A 295 9.59 -2.63 6.00
CA GLY A 295 10.40 -2.70 7.21
C GLY A 295 10.02 -1.61 8.21
N GLY A 296 9.61 -0.42 7.75
CA GLY A 296 9.06 0.66 8.58
C GLY A 296 7.78 0.24 9.29
N GLU A 297 6.84 -0.33 8.58
CA GLU A 297 5.63 -0.92 9.17
C GLU A 297 5.97 -2.05 10.14
N GLY A 298 6.89 -2.94 9.77
CA GLY A 298 7.35 -4.05 10.62
C GLY A 298 7.98 -3.60 11.94
N VAL A 299 8.83 -2.56 11.95
CA VAL A 299 9.42 -2.05 13.20
C VAL A 299 8.41 -1.27 14.04
N ASN A 300 7.47 -0.58 13.41
CA ASN A 300 6.34 0.05 14.11
C ASN A 300 5.48 -1.01 14.80
N ARG A 301 5.17 -2.11 14.10
CA ARG A 301 4.46 -3.26 14.66
C ARG A 301 5.27 -3.92 15.78
N ALA A 302 6.59 -4.08 15.66
CA ALA A 302 7.44 -4.63 16.70
C ALA A 302 7.44 -3.75 17.97
N ALA A 303 7.33 -2.44 17.82
CA ALA A 303 7.18 -1.54 18.95
C ALA A 303 5.83 -1.75 19.66
N LEU A 304 4.73 -1.89 18.94
CA LEU A 304 3.43 -2.23 19.49
C LEU A 304 3.45 -3.57 20.21
N ASP A 305 3.93 -4.63 19.54
CA ASP A 305 3.95 -6.00 20.03
C ASP A 305 4.90 -6.19 21.22
N SER A 306 5.85 -5.27 21.42
CA SER A 306 6.72 -5.25 22.62
C SER A 306 6.01 -4.63 23.84
N ILE A 307 4.94 -3.89 23.66
CA ILE A 307 4.12 -3.30 24.75
C ILE A 307 2.93 -4.20 25.05
N THR A 308 2.23 -4.63 24.00
CA THR A 308 1.06 -5.47 24.07
C THR A 308 1.21 -6.60 23.05
N PRO A 309 1.49 -7.85 23.49
CA PRO A 309 1.71 -8.96 22.58
C PRO A 309 0.52 -9.24 21.66
N PRO A 310 0.77 -9.73 20.44
CA PRO A 310 -0.30 -10.17 19.54
C PRO A 310 -0.90 -11.51 20.01
N PRO A 311 -2.00 -11.95 19.38
CA PRO A 311 -2.51 -13.32 19.53
C PRO A 311 -1.41 -14.36 19.28
N ALA A 312 -1.35 -15.41 20.11
CA ALA A 312 -0.24 -16.36 20.11
C ALA A 312 -0.07 -17.09 18.77
N GLU A 313 -1.17 -17.38 18.09
CA GLU A 313 -1.19 -18.05 16.78
C GLU A 313 -0.59 -17.21 15.65
N GLN A 314 -0.57 -15.90 15.82
CA GLN A 314 -0.01 -14.97 14.85
C GLN A 314 1.44 -14.58 15.16
N ASP A 315 1.89 -14.88 16.38
CA ASP A 315 3.21 -14.46 16.86
C ASP A 315 4.29 -15.52 16.63
N GLY A 316 5.36 -15.14 15.95
CA GLY A 316 6.56 -15.97 15.86
C GLY A 316 7.52 -15.82 17.05
N TYR A 317 7.19 -14.98 18.04
CA TYR A 317 7.98 -14.76 19.25
C TYR A 317 7.14 -14.91 20.52
N HIS A 318 7.43 -15.91 21.32
CA HIS A 318 6.68 -16.25 22.55
C HIS A 318 7.47 -15.99 23.84
N GLY A 319 8.63 -15.36 23.73
CA GLY A 319 9.49 -15.11 24.91
C GLY A 319 9.13 -13.80 25.65
N PRO A 320 9.75 -13.55 26.81
CA PRO A 320 9.58 -12.33 27.57
C PRO A 320 10.24 -11.15 26.86
N VAL A 321 9.61 -9.99 26.91
CA VAL A 321 10.21 -8.72 26.43
C VAL A 321 11.24 -8.23 27.44
N ARG A 322 12.53 -8.26 27.05
CA ARG A 322 13.69 -7.83 27.87
C ARG A 322 14.39 -6.61 27.27
N TRP A 323 13.66 -5.78 26.58
CA TRP A 323 14.12 -4.54 25.96
C TRP A 323 13.08 -3.43 26.09
N HIS A 324 13.55 -2.20 25.91
CA HIS A 324 12.68 -1.04 25.89
C HIS A 324 12.92 -0.22 24.61
N ILE A 325 11.91 -0.12 23.76
CA ILE A 325 11.97 0.67 22.54
C ILE A 325 11.71 2.13 22.91
N ARG A 326 12.73 2.96 22.73
CA ARG A 326 12.69 4.40 23.03
C ARG A 326 12.25 5.25 21.87
N GLY A 327 12.22 4.70 20.68
CA GLY A 327 11.72 5.38 19.48
C GLY A 327 11.82 4.53 18.24
N THR A 328 11.14 4.98 17.20
CA THR A 328 11.17 4.39 15.88
C THR A 328 11.52 5.44 14.81
N VAL A 329 12.21 5.01 13.76
CA VAL A 329 12.44 5.77 12.53
C VAL A 329 11.85 4.98 11.39
N LEU A 330 10.91 5.58 10.67
CA LEU A 330 10.16 4.96 9.59
C LEU A 330 10.51 5.68 8.29
N ILE A 331 11.21 5.04 7.37
CA ILE A 331 11.67 5.64 6.11
C ILE A 331 10.74 5.21 4.99
N GLY A 332 10.00 6.13 4.37
CA GLY A 332 9.02 5.85 3.32
C GLY A 332 8.10 4.67 3.66
N PRO A 333 7.51 4.58 4.88
CA PRO A 333 6.86 3.37 5.32
C PRO A 333 5.54 3.12 4.61
N THR A 334 5.21 1.84 4.39
CA THR A 334 3.85 1.40 4.09
C THR A 334 2.97 1.48 5.34
N VAL A 335 1.66 1.54 5.14
CA VAL A 335 0.66 1.63 6.23
C VAL A 335 -0.57 0.78 5.85
N PHE A 336 -0.41 -0.52 5.73
CA PHE A 336 -1.56 -1.38 5.39
C PHE A 336 -2.59 -1.39 6.52
N GLY A 337 -2.13 -1.52 7.77
CA GLY A 337 -3.01 -1.61 8.93
C GLY A 337 -3.42 -0.27 9.55
N GLN A 338 -2.83 0.85 9.15
CA GLN A 338 -3.01 2.14 9.82
C GLN A 338 -2.89 2.07 11.37
N ASN A 339 -1.88 1.35 11.85
CA ASN A 339 -1.70 1.03 13.26
C ASN A 339 -0.70 2.00 13.94
N PRO A 340 -1.11 3.16 14.39
CA PRO A 340 -0.22 4.06 15.12
C PRO A 340 0.18 3.45 16.46
N VAL A 341 1.41 3.71 16.90
CA VAL A 341 1.91 3.37 18.24
C VAL A 341 2.07 4.67 19.05
N PRO A 342 1.02 5.14 19.71
CA PRO A 342 0.91 6.52 20.18
C PRO A 342 1.87 6.88 21.34
N ASP A 343 2.39 5.88 22.05
CA ASP A 343 3.22 6.09 23.23
C ASP A 343 4.69 5.71 23.01
N VAL A 344 5.11 5.48 21.76
CA VAL A 344 6.50 5.35 21.35
C VAL A 344 6.87 6.50 20.43
N PRO A 345 7.85 7.34 20.77
CA PRO A 345 8.28 8.43 19.88
C PRO A 345 8.66 7.92 18.50
N SER A 346 8.29 8.66 17.48
CA SER A 346 8.56 8.26 16.09
C SER A 346 9.04 9.44 15.24
N MET A 347 9.86 9.11 14.24
CA MET A 347 10.19 10.00 13.14
C MET A 347 9.91 9.29 11.83
N THR A 348 9.01 9.82 11.02
CA THR A 348 8.68 9.31 9.70
C THR A 348 9.33 10.17 8.64
N ILE A 349 10.21 9.60 7.83
CA ILE A 349 10.84 10.24 6.68
C ILE A 349 9.93 10.02 5.46
N LEU A 350 9.53 11.11 4.82
CA LEU A 350 8.68 11.13 3.64
C LEU A 350 9.50 11.60 2.43
N PRO A 351 9.87 10.71 1.52
CA PRO A 351 10.63 11.06 0.32
C PRO A 351 9.74 11.79 -0.69
N GLY A 352 9.99 13.07 -0.97
CA GLY A 352 9.11 13.87 -1.84
C GLY A 352 9.02 13.41 -3.30
N CYS A 353 9.91 12.53 -3.73
CA CYS A 353 9.95 11.87 -5.04
C CYS A 353 9.87 10.34 -4.90
N ASP A 354 9.12 9.86 -3.94
CA ASP A 354 8.89 8.43 -3.74
C ASP A 354 8.13 7.86 -4.94
N GLY A 355 8.75 6.96 -5.66
CA GLY A 355 8.16 6.29 -6.83
C GLY A 355 7.52 4.95 -6.49
N ASP A 356 7.76 4.43 -5.29
CA ASP A 356 7.18 3.19 -4.79
C ASP A 356 5.97 3.48 -3.88
N VAL A 357 6.17 4.11 -2.72
CA VAL A 357 5.09 4.53 -1.81
C VAL A 357 4.74 5.99 -2.10
N SER A 358 4.29 6.25 -3.32
CA SER A 358 4.21 7.61 -3.89
C SER A 358 3.12 8.49 -3.29
N ASP A 359 2.15 7.94 -2.59
CA ASP A 359 1.16 8.69 -1.80
C ASP A 359 1.69 9.15 -0.43
N LEU A 360 2.92 8.72 -0.07
CA LEU A 360 3.59 9.01 1.19
C LEU A 360 2.72 8.68 2.42
N GLN A 361 2.00 7.57 2.35
CA GLN A 361 1.02 7.12 3.36
C GLN A 361 1.60 7.02 4.78
N GLY A 362 2.92 7.02 4.93
CA GLY A 362 3.61 7.07 6.22
C GLY A 362 3.24 8.26 7.09
N GLU A 363 2.64 9.31 6.55
CA GLU A 363 2.09 10.43 7.33
C GLU A 363 1.00 9.97 8.31
N VAL A 364 0.30 8.88 8.03
CA VAL A 364 -0.72 8.30 8.92
C VAL A 364 -0.13 7.89 10.28
N TYR A 365 1.14 7.48 10.34
CA TYR A 365 1.80 7.20 11.63
C TYR A 365 1.97 8.44 12.50
N VAL A 366 1.92 9.63 11.93
CA VAL A 366 1.93 10.90 12.67
C VAL A 366 0.50 11.35 12.95
N ASP A 367 -0.30 11.52 11.91
CA ASP A 367 -1.68 12.01 12.04
C ASP A 367 -2.57 11.06 12.85
N GLY A 368 -2.39 9.75 12.69
CA GLY A 368 -3.16 8.72 13.38
C GLY A 368 -2.88 8.62 14.88
N THR A 369 -1.83 9.27 15.42
CA THR A 369 -1.55 9.29 16.85
C THR A 369 -2.31 10.40 17.58
N ARG A 370 -2.92 11.35 16.86
CA ARG A 370 -3.69 12.44 17.44
C ARG A 370 -4.81 11.92 18.34
N ALA A 371 -4.78 12.30 19.60
CA ALA A 371 -5.77 11.94 20.62
C ALA A 371 -5.88 10.42 20.93
N VAL A 372 -5.02 9.55 20.38
CA VAL A 372 -5.05 8.10 20.64
C VAL A 372 -4.39 7.76 21.97
N GLY A 373 -3.17 8.21 22.23
CA GLY A 373 -2.45 7.98 23.49
C GLY A 373 -2.45 9.16 24.43
N ASN A 374 -1.52 9.16 25.40
CA ASN A 374 -1.41 10.22 26.42
C ASN A 374 -0.73 11.51 25.92
N GLY A 375 -0.27 11.55 24.68
CA GLY A 375 0.32 12.72 24.02
C GLY A 375 1.71 13.11 24.52
N THR A 376 2.41 12.25 25.28
CA THR A 376 3.77 12.56 25.75
C THR A 376 4.84 12.24 24.69
N ALA A 377 4.62 11.26 23.83
CA ALA A 377 5.53 10.92 22.76
C ALA A 377 5.52 11.98 21.65
N LEU A 378 6.68 12.24 21.06
CA LEU A 378 6.82 13.07 19.85
C LEU A 378 6.67 12.20 18.62
N HIS A 379 5.74 12.54 17.74
CA HIS A 379 5.60 11.93 16.43
C HIS A 379 5.91 12.96 15.36
N SER A 380 7.03 12.79 14.68
CA SER A 380 7.58 13.73 13.71
C SER A 380 7.41 13.21 12.28
N ALA A 381 6.94 14.05 11.37
CA ALA A 381 7.11 13.84 9.93
C ALA A 381 8.24 14.72 9.41
N VAL A 382 9.07 14.13 8.58
CA VAL A 382 10.24 14.77 7.95
C VAL A 382 10.12 14.58 6.44
N TYR A 383 9.69 15.64 5.75
CA TYR A 383 9.51 15.66 4.30
C TYR A 383 10.83 16.07 3.63
N VAL A 384 11.40 15.18 2.80
CA VAL A 384 12.68 15.38 2.11
C VAL A 384 12.42 15.65 0.64
N ILE A 385 12.50 16.92 0.22
CA ILE A 385 12.25 17.32 -1.17
C ILE A 385 13.30 16.68 -2.08
N GLY A 386 12.86 16.05 -3.16
CA GLY A 386 13.73 15.48 -4.18
C GLY A 386 14.33 14.12 -3.84
N ALA A 387 14.05 13.56 -2.67
CA ALA A 387 14.43 12.19 -2.32
C ALA A 387 13.47 11.18 -2.95
N ASN A 388 14.00 10.05 -3.44
CA ASN A 388 13.20 8.90 -3.88
C ASN A 388 13.12 7.81 -2.79
N HIS A 389 12.42 6.71 -3.07
CA HIS A 389 12.26 5.61 -2.12
C HIS A 389 13.57 4.87 -1.89
N ASN A 390 14.17 4.34 -2.96
CA ASN A 390 15.25 3.36 -2.90
C ASN A 390 16.57 3.89 -2.35
N PHE A 391 16.91 5.16 -2.60
CA PHE A 391 18.25 5.68 -2.32
C PHE A 391 18.53 5.95 -0.83
N PHE A 392 17.69 5.52 0.08
CA PHE A 392 18.05 5.39 1.51
C PHE A 392 18.77 4.07 1.82
N ASN A 393 18.74 3.10 0.88
CA ASN A 393 19.44 1.84 0.99
C ASN A 393 20.47 1.73 -0.13
N SER A 394 21.77 1.58 0.20
CA SER A 394 22.82 1.52 -0.82
C SER A 394 22.76 0.27 -1.70
N GLU A 395 22.18 -0.84 -1.19
CA GLU A 395 21.98 -2.06 -1.95
C GLU A 395 20.76 -1.99 -2.89
N TRP A 396 20.00 -0.89 -2.85
CA TRP A 396 18.90 -0.57 -3.76
C TRP A 396 19.24 0.63 -4.66
N THR A 397 20.48 1.12 -4.57
CA THR A 397 20.93 2.31 -5.30
C THR A 397 21.74 1.89 -6.53
N PRO A 398 21.37 2.30 -7.75
CA PRO A 398 22.12 2.00 -8.96
C PRO A 398 23.61 2.36 -8.86
N GLY A 399 24.49 1.46 -9.31
CA GLY A 399 25.94 1.63 -9.26
C GLY A 399 26.58 1.44 -7.88
N ARG A 400 25.82 1.06 -6.84
CA ARG A 400 26.30 0.76 -5.49
C ARG A 400 25.89 -0.62 -5.02
N ALA A 401 24.74 -1.08 -5.48
CA ALA A 401 24.16 -2.37 -5.12
C ALA A 401 24.96 -3.55 -5.67
N ALA A 402 25.00 -4.64 -4.92
CA ALA A 402 25.57 -5.92 -5.39
C ALA A 402 24.69 -6.63 -6.40
N ALA A 403 23.39 -6.45 -6.34
CA ALA A 403 22.39 -6.91 -7.30
C ALA A 403 21.94 -5.75 -8.20
N PRO A 404 21.32 -6.02 -9.36
CA PRO A 404 20.68 -4.98 -10.17
C PRO A 404 19.71 -4.14 -9.31
N ALA A 405 19.79 -2.83 -9.45
CA ALA A 405 18.97 -1.88 -8.72
C ALA A 405 18.55 -0.73 -9.62
N ASP A 406 17.36 -0.19 -9.39
CA ASP A 406 16.74 0.86 -10.20
C ASP A 406 16.39 2.09 -9.39
N ASP A 407 16.25 3.22 -10.09
CA ASP A 407 15.60 4.41 -9.55
C ASP A 407 14.09 4.15 -9.54
N ASP A 408 13.49 4.10 -8.36
CA ASP A 408 12.05 3.84 -8.19
C ASP A 408 11.17 4.93 -8.83
N PHE A 409 11.65 6.17 -8.92
CA PHE A 409 10.94 7.21 -9.64
C PHE A 409 11.27 7.12 -11.15
N PHE A 410 10.60 6.22 -11.84
CA PHE A 410 10.75 6.09 -13.28
C PHE A 410 10.40 7.40 -14.00
N ASP A 411 11.39 7.99 -14.66
CA ASP A 411 11.23 9.16 -15.49
C ASP A 411 10.97 8.72 -16.94
N ASP A 412 9.83 9.12 -17.50
CA ASP A 412 9.52 8.84 -18.89
C ASP A 412 10.51 9.60 -19.78
N PRO A 413 11.22 8.94 -20.69
CA PRO A 413 12.11 9.62 -21.63
C PRO A 413 11.43 10.68 -22.48
N GLN A 414 10.12 10.55 -22.74
CA GLN A 414 9.33 11.49 -23.54
C GLN A 414 8.64 12.57 -22.69
N HIS A 415 8.37 12.28 -21.41
CA HIS A 415 7.63 13.15 -20.49
C HIS A 415 8.36 13.27 -19.15
N HIS A 416 9.44 14.09 -19.14
CA HIS A 416 10.23 14.27 -17.92
C HIS A 416 9.43 14.97 -16.81
N ASP A 417 9.41 14.38 -15.62
CA ASP A 417 8.81 15.02 -14.46
C ASP A 417 9.64 16.24 -14.03
N PRO A 418 9.03 17.43 -13.87
CA PRO A 418 9.75 18.68 -13.59
C PRO A 418 10.29 18.76 -12.17
N VAL A 419 9.81 17.91 -11.25
CA VAL A 419 10.18 17.91 -9.83
C VAL A 419 11.08 16.73 -9.50
N CYS A 420 10.73 15.55 -10.00
CA CYS A 420 11.34 14.29 -9.61
C CYS A 420 12.13 13.60 -10.73
N GLY A 421 12.05 14.09 -11.95
CA GLY A 421 12.80 13.54 -13.07
C GLY A 421 14.31 13.65 -12.84
N LYS A 422 15.08 12.75 -13.48
CA LYS A 422 16.55 12.66 -13.29
C LYS A 422 17.30 13.98 -13.50
N ARG A 423 16.75 14.90 -14.32
CA ARG A 423 17.35 16.20 -14.65
C ARG A 423 16.72 17.37 -13.87
N ALA A 424 15.75 17.10 -13.00
CA ALA A 424 15.09 18.14 -12.22
C ALA A 424 16.05 18.71 -11.17
N ALA A 425 16.11 20.04 -11.07
CA ALA A 425 16.97 20.72 -10.08
C ALA A 425 16.58 20.45 -8.63
N THR A 426 15.35 20.00 -8.41
CA THR A 426 14.84 19.56 -7.10
C THR A 426 15.29 18.17 -6.70
N ARG A 427 15.68 17.31 -7.67
CA ARG A 427 16.06 15.92 -7.44
C ARG A 427 17.40 15.83 -6.71
N LEU A 428 17.44 15.01 -5.65
CA LEU A 428 18.67 14.70 -4.96
C LEU A 428 19.46 13.59 -5.66
N THR A 429 20.80 13.72 -5.66
CA THR A 429 21.66 12.61 -6.00
C THR A 429 21.64 11.55 -4.88
N ALA A 430 22.04 10.31 -5.19
CA ALA A 430 22.13 9.25 -4.20
C ALA A 430 22.98 9.66 -2.98
N ASP A 431 24.12 10.32 -3.18
CA ASP A 431 24.97 10.79 -2.09
C ASP A 431 24.33 11.86 -1.21
N GLN A 432 23.61 12.78 -1.82
CA GLN A 432 22.90 13.84 -1.11
C GLN A 432 21.78 13.23 -0.27
N GLN A 433 21.04 12.28 -0.84
CA GLN A 433 19.97 11.61 -0.13
C GLN A 433 20.48 10.74 1.01
N HIS A 434 21.53 9.94 0.78
CA HIS A 434 22.17 9.17 1.85
C HIS A 434 22.67 10.05 3.00
N ARG A 435 23.26 11.23 2.69
CA ARG A 435 23.67 12.17 3.75
C ARG A 435 22.48 12.70 4.54
N ALA A 436 21.42 13.08 3.85
CA ALA A 436 20.22 13.58 4.51
C ALA A 436 19.58 12.49 5.40
N GLY A 437 19.41 11.28 4.89
CA GLY A 437 18.89 10.13 5.66
C GLY A 437 19.72 9.87 6.92
N SER A 438 21.03 9.68 6.76
CA SER A 438 21.95 9.43 7.89
C SER A 438 21.87 10.52 8.95
N THR A 439 21.80 11.79 8.53
CA THR A 439 21.76 12.94 9.43
C THR A 439 20.48 12.96 10.27
N TYR A 440 19.32 12.71 9.67
CA TYR A 440 18.06 12.72 10.40
C TYR A 440 17.84 11.45 11.23
N ILE A 441 18.35 10.29 10.81
CA ILE A 441 18.42 9.08 11.65
C ILE A 441 19.25 9.34 12.89
N ALA A 442 20.42 10.00 12.75
CA ALA A 442 21.25 10.39 13.88
C ALA A 442 20.58 11.43 14.80
N ALA A 443 19.79 12.37 14.23
CA ALA A 443 18.98 13.29 15.02
C ALA A 443 17.96 12.53 15.90
N ALA A 444 17.24 11.57 15.33
CA ALA A 444 16.30 10.73 16.07
C ALA A 444 17.00 9.90 17.16
N ALA A 445 18.14 9.28 16.85
CA ALA A 445 18.93 8.53 17.83
C ALA A 445 19.36 9.41 19.01
N ARG A 446 19.86 10.61 18.75
CA ARG A 446 20.24 11.57 19.79
C ARG A 446 19.07 12.03 20.65
N LEU A 447 17.92 12.33 20.01
CA LEU A 447 16.73 12.75 20.74
C LEU A 447 16.13 11.60 21.56
N PHE A 448 15.88 10.45 20.94
CA PHE A 448 15.12 9.37 21.56
C PHE A 448 15.94 8.48 22.49
N LEU A 449 17.23 8.24 22.19
CA LEU A 449 18.08 7.39 23.02
C LEU A 449 18.89 8.17 24.05
N ALA A 450 19.32 9.39 23.73
CA ALA A 450 20.19 10.18 24.59
C ALA A 450 19.47 11.40 25.21
N GLY A 451 18.24 11.71 24.85
CA GLY A 451 17.50 12.85 25.39
C GLY A 451 18.10 14.21 25.00
N ASP A 452 18.83 14.27 23.88
CA ASP A 452 19.48 15.51 23.45
C ASP A 452 18.49 16.47 22.78
N ASP A 453 17.84 17.31 23.57
CA ASP A 453 16.88 18.30 23.10
C ASP A 453 17.43 19.33 22.10
N ARG A 454 18.75 19.47 22.01
CA ARG A 454 19.38 20.41 21.06
C ARG A 454 19.13 20.03 19.60
N VAL A 455 18.81 18.76 19.30
CA VAL A 455 18.45 18.32 17.95
C VAL A 455 16.95 18.32 17.71
N ARG A 456 16.12 18.48 18.74
CA ARG A 456 14.66 18.55 18.61
C ARG A 456 14.16 19.55 17.56
N PRO A 457 14.77 20.75 17.40
CA PRO A 457 14.32 21.71 16.39
C PRO A 457 14.40 21.23 14.94
N LEU A 458 15.12 20.15 14.67
CA LEU A 458 15.16 19.50 13.36
C LEU A 458 13.92 18.65 13.10
N LEU A 459 13.23 18.19 14.15
CA LEU A 459 12.17 17.17 14.09
C LEU A 459 10.78 17.69 14.47
N ASP A 460 10.67 18.84 15.08
CA ASP A 460 9.42 19.29 15.72
C ASP A 460 8.73 20.48 15.05
N GLY A 461 9.07 20.77 13.79
CA GLY A 461 8.50 21.90 13.08
C GLY A 461 9.09 23.28 13.46
N SER A 462 10.20 23.33 14.21
CA SER A 462 10.87 24.57 14.58
C SER A 462 11.54 25.31 13.41
N GLY A 463 11.53 24.73 12.20
CA GLY A 463 12.09 25.38 11.02
C GLY A 463 13.61 25.50 11.06
N LYS A 464 14.32 24.47 11.50
CA LYS A 464 15.78 24.36 11.49
C LYS A 464 16.25 23.29 10.55
N ARG A 465 17.45 23.44 9.97
CA ARG A 465 18.14 22.44 9.14
C ARG A 465 19.41 21.94 9.79
N ALA A 466 19.78 20.71 9.45
CA ALA A 466 21.08 20.15 9.80
C ALA A 466 22.08 20.40 8.64
N PRO A 467 23.19 21.11 8.84
CA PRO A 467 24.13 21.39 7.76
C PRO A 467 24.69 20.16 7.03
N SER A 468 24.88 19.05 7.74
CA SER A 468 25.34 17.77 7.13
C SER A 468 24.33 17.19 6.10
N ALA A 469 23.07 17.60 6.13
CA ALA A 469 22.07 17.20 5.15
C ALA A 469 22.08 18.06 3.88
N ASP A 470 22.83 19.19 3.84
CA ASP A 470 22.86 20.05 2.67
C ASP A 470 23.32 19.29 1.40
N PRO A 471 22.76 19.55 0.24
CA PRO A 471 21.83 20.64 -0.10
C PRO A 471 20.34 20.27 0.06
N ALA A 472 20.01 19.10 0.65
CA ALA A 472 18.64 18.67 0.81
C ALA A 472 17.78 19.74 1.52
N ARG A 473 16.56 19.96 1.00
CA ARG A 473 15.56 20.78 1.67
C ARG A 473 14.66 19.86 2.45
N VAL A 474 14.78 19.92 3.76
CA VAL A 474 14.07 19.06 4.69
C VAL A 474 13.16 19.92 5.55
N LEU A 475 11.87 19.57 5.55
CA LEU A 475 10.85 20.23 6.34
C LEU A 475 10.33 19.26 7.35
N SER A 476 9.92 19.74 8.53
CA SER A 476 9.33 18.87 9.54
C SER A 476 8.08 19.51 10.14
N HIS A 477 7.20 18.64 10.63
CA HIS A 477 6.14 18.96 11.58
C HIS A 477 6.01 17.85 12.60
N ALA A 478 5.22 18.06 13.66
CA ALA A 478 5.04 17.01 14.64
C ALA A 478 3.69 17.09 15.36
N VAL A 479 3.33 15.96 15.97
CA VAL A 479 2.19 15.77 16.88
C VAL A 479 2.71 15.26 18.22
N GLY A 480 1.97 15.45 19.28
CA GLY A 480 2.37 15.00 20.62
C GLY A 480 3.42 15.89 21.31
N ALA A 481 4.29 15.30 22.15
CA ALA A 481 5.26 16.01 22.99
C ALA A 481 4.64 17.12 23.86
N ARG A 482 3.48 16.83 24.46
CA ARG A 482 2.71 17.79 25.25
C ARG A 482 2.33 19.06 24.51
N ARG A 483 2.13 18.99 23.21
CA ARG A 483 1.33 20.01 22.54
C ARG A 483 -0.03 20.05 23.25
N GLY A 484 -0.41 21.22 23.70
CA GLY A 484 -1.65 21.42 24.48
C GLY A 484 -2.90 21.07 23.65
N SER A 485 -4.06 21.34 24.21
CA SER A 485 -5.32 21.27 23.46
C SER A 485 -5.22 22.05 22.17
N GLY A 486 -5.92 21.61 21.14
CA GLY A 486 -5.80 22.18 19.81
C GLY A 486 -7.15 22.39 19.12
N PHE A 487 -7.10 23.09 18.02
CA PHE A 487 -8.20 23.21 17.06
C PHE A 487 -8.10 22.03 16.09
N LEU A 488 -8.90 20.99 16.34
CA LEU A 488 -8.93 19.78 15.54
C LEU A 488 -10.11 19.81 14.57
N PRO A 489 -9.93 19.40 13.32
CA PRO A 489 -11.02 19.32 12.34
C PRO A 489 -11.86 18.07 12.58
N ASP A 490 -12.71 18.08 13.58
CA ASP A 490 -13.64 17.00 13.89
C ASP A 490 -15.11 17.43 13.69
N ALA A 491 -16.03 16.49 13.85
CA ALA A 491 -17.45 16.74 13.66
C ALA A 491 -18.05 17.76 14.67
N GLY A 492 -17.34 18.03 15.78
CA GLY A 492 -17.77 19.00 16.80
C GLY A 492 -17.33 20.42 16.51
N VAL A 493 -16.63 20.67 15.39
CA VAL A 493 -16.11 21.99 15.01
C VAL A 493 -17.11 22.72 14.12
N SER A 494 -17.46 23.96 14.47
CA SER A 494 -18.16 24.90 13.58
C SER A 494 -17.16 25.71 12.76
N VAL A 495 -17.37 25.77 11.46
CA VAL A 495 -16.49 26.50 10.53
C VAL A 495 -17.31 27.51 9.73
N THR A 496 -16.90 28.78 9.77
CA THR A 496 -17.47 29.86 8.93
C THR A 496 -16.40 30.42 8.03
N GLY A 497 -16.72 30.79 6.78
CA GLY A 497 -15.73 31.23 5.79
C GLY A 497 -14.81 30.11 5.28
N GLY A 498 -15.14 28.88 5.58
CA GLY A 498 -14.47 27.64 5.17
C GLY A 498 -15.40 26.46 5.29
N LYS A 499 -14.89 25.24 5.06
CA LYS A 499 -15.68 24.02 5.27
C LYS A 499 -14.83 22.93 5.93
N LEU A 500 -15.47 22.14 6.78
CA LEU A 500 -14.92 20.84 7.17
C LEU A 500 -15.00 19.90 5.97
N CYS A 501 -13.89 19.27 5.60
CA CYS A 501 -13.82 18.32 4.48
C CYS A 501 -13.24 16.99 4.96
N ALA A 502 -13.66 15.90 4.31
CA ALA A 502 -13.17 14.56 4.58
C ALA A 502 -11.86 14.28 3.83
N ALA A 503 -10.92 13.63 4.48
CA ALA A 503 -9.67 13.20 3.83
C ALA A 503 -9.91 12.15 2.76
N VAL A 504 -10.81 11.19 3.05
CA VAL A 504 -11.23 10.12 2.15
C VAL A 504 -12.75 10.11 2.07
N ASP A 505 -13.32 10.50 0.95
CA ASP A 505 -14.76 10.42 0.63
C ASP A 505 -14.92 10.39 -0.88
N PRO A 506 -15.77 9.49 -1.44
CA PRO A 506 -16.00 9.41 -2.89
C PRO A 506 -16.75 10.62 -3.46
N SER A 507 -17.41 11.41 -2.59
CA SER A 507 -18.10 12.62 -3.00
C SER A 507 -17.16 13.82 -3.12
N PRO A 508 -16.93 14.37 -4.33
CA PRO A 508 -16.09 15.56 -4.51
C PRO A 508 -16.55 16.77 -3.69
N ALA A 509 -17.85 16.84 -3.37
CA ALA A 509 -18.42 17.90 -2.55
C ALA A 509 -18.00 17.79 -1.07
N LYS A 510 -17.64 16.58 -0.60
CA LYS A 510 -17.21 16.30 0.79
C LYS A 510 -15.71 16.17 0.91
N ALA A 511 -15.03 15.66 -0.12
CA ALA A 511 -13.58 15.46 -0.13
C ALA A 511 -12.82 16.78 0.00
N CYS A 512 -11.66 16.72 0.67
CA CYS A 512 -10.75 17.88 0.79
C CYS A 512 -10.08 18.20 -0.55
N LEU A 513 -9.67 17.19 -1.29
CA LEU A 513 -9.14 17.30 -2.64
C LEU A 513 -10.12 16.59 -3.59
N GLY A 514 -10.53 17.29 -4.62
CA GLY A 514 -11.40 16.73 -5.67
C GLY A 514 -10.58 15.90 -6.67
N THR A 515 -11.28 15.10 -7.48
CA THR A 515 -10.68 14.23 -8.51
C THR A 515 -9.85 14.98 -9.58
N GLY A 516 -10.07 16.28 -9.74
CA GLY A 516 -9.27 17.13 -10.63
C GLY A 516 -8.09 17.84 -9.95
N ALA A 517 -7.79 17.53 -8.68
CA ALA A 517 -6.62 18.08 -8.02
C ALA A 517 -5.36 17.41 -8.56
N LYS A 518 -4.41 18.24 -9.05
CA LYS A 518 -3.11 17.74 -9.49
C LYS A 518 -2.25 17.39 -8.27
N GLY A 519 -1.67 16.20 -8.27
CA GLY A 519 -0.91 15.65 -7.17
C GLY A 519 -1.79 15.08 -6.04
N ALA A 520 -1.17 14.65 -4.96
CA ALA A 520 -1.81 14.00 -3.82
C ALA A 520 -1.36 14.61 -2.49
N SER A 521 -2.11 14.32 -1.42
CA SER A 521 -1.75 14.68 -0.06
C SER A 521 -1.48 13.44 0.78
N PRO A 522 -0.32 13.32 1.44
CA PRO A 522 -0.06 12.20 2.35
C PRO A 522 -1.01 12.17 3.55
N HIS A 523 -1.55 13.34 3.93
CA HIS A 523 -2.61 13.42 4.95
C HIS A 523 -3.91 12.77 4.52
N PHE A 524 -4.11 12.57 3.21
CA PHE A 524 -5.33 12.06 2.59
C PHE A 524 -5.10 10.74 1.85
N ALA A 525 -3.98 10.07 2.11
CA ALA A 525 -3.72 8.73 1.59
C ALA A 525 -4.91 7.82 1.86
N GLN A 526 -5.36 7.11 0.83
CA GLN A 526 -6.54 6.27 0.91
C GLN A 526 -6.22 4.98 1.66
N TRP A 527 -7.17 4.54 2.48
CA TRP A 527 -7.16 3.23 3.12
C TRP A 527 -8.02 2.25 2.32
N GLU A 528 -8.37 1.10 2.89
CA GLU A 528 -9.12 0.04 2.22
C GLU A 528 -10.62 0.32 2.05
N THR A 529 -11.11 1.44 2.57
CA THR A 529 -12.51 1.85 2.43
C THR A 529 -12.65 3.05 1.51
N ASP A 530 -13.78 3.15 0.81
CA ASP A 530 -14.14 4.29 -0.04
C ASP A 530 -14.37 5.58 0.76
N ARG A 531 -14.69 5.43 2.05
CA ARG A 531 -14.91 6.52 2.99
C ARG A 531 -14.21 6.22 4.32
N GLU A 532 -13.55 7.21 4.87
CA GLU A 532 -12.90 7.10 6.18
C GLU A 532 -13.40 8.19 7.13
N THR A 533 -14.30 7.81 8.04
CA THR A 533 -14.89 8.73 9.00
C THR A 533 -13.87 9.18 10.06
N GLY A 534 -13.85 10.48 10.37
CA GLY A 534 -12.99 11.06 11.41
C GLY A 534 -11.60 11.51 10.93
N ARG A 535 -11.23 11.30 9.66
CA ARG A 535 -10.08 11.97 9.04
C ARG A 535 -10.58 13.19 8.26
N SER A 536 -10.28 14.37 8.76
CA SER A 536 -10.80 15.61 8.19
C SER A 536 -9.76 16.72 8.24
N ALA A 537 -9.98 17.75 7.42
CA ALA A 537 -9.26 19.01 7.45
C ALA A 537 -10.25 20.17 7.29
N ILE A 538 -9.79 21.39 7.53
CA ILE A 538 -10.58 22.59 7.27
C ILE A 538 -10.07 23.23 5.99
N ALA A 539 -10.88 23.17 4.94
CA ALA A 539 -10.59 23.82 3.66
C ALA A 539 -11.06 25.28 3.69
N VAL A 540 -10.16 26.19 3.33
CA VAL A 540 -10.43 27.63 3.22
C VAL A 540 -10.18 28.05 1.79
N ARG A 541 -11.16 28.71 1.19
CA ARG A 541 -11.03 29.28 -0.16
C ARG A 541 -11.48 30.73 -0.12
N TRP A 542 -10.73 31.61 -0.75
CA TRP A 542 -11.08 33.02 -0.85
C TRP A 542 -10.84 33.55 -2.25
N THR A 543 -11.64 34.54 -2.63
CA THR A 543 -11.59 35.27 -3.90
C THR A 543 -11.29 36.74 -3.69
N ARG A 544 -11.21 37.21 -2.46
CA ARG A 544 -10.80 38.57 -2.06
C ARG A 544 -10.19 38.53 -0.66
N ALA A 545 -9.30 39.48 -0.38
CA ALA A 545 -8.73 39.65 0.96
C ALA A 545 -9.79 40.08 1.99
N GLY A 546 -9.54 39.79 3.26
CA GLY A 546 -10.28 40.36 4.40
C GLY A 546 -11.39 39.48 4.97
N THR A 547 -11.92 38.50 4.24
CA THR A 547 -12.98 37.63 4.76
C THR A 547 -12.35 36.52 5.63
N PRO A 548 -12.61 36.49 6.97
CA PRO A 548 -11.97 35.49 7.81
C PRO A 548 -12.65 34.13 7.70
N ALA A 549 -11.82 33.07 7.74
CA ALA A 549 -12.25 31.75 8.06
C ALA A 549 -12.13 31.55 9.58
N ARG A 550 -13.23 31.21 10.26
CA ARG A 550 -13.26 31.02 11.70
C ARG A 550 -13.53 29.57 12.03
N VAL A 551 -12.73 29.03 12.94
CA VAL A 551 -12.80 27.67 13.47
C VAL A 551 -13.19 27.76 14.94
N THR A 552 -14.34 27.20 15.30
CA THR A 552 -14.91 27.25 16.65
C THR A 552 -15.14 25.82 17.13
N PRO A 553 -14.28 25.28 18.00
CA PRO A 553 -14.48 23.98 18.64
C PRO A 553 -15.72 23.97 19.52
N ALA A 554 -16.34 22.80 19.75
CA ALA A 554 -17.50 22.67 20.63
C ALA A 554 -17.25 23.13 22.09
N LYS A 555 -15.99 23.01 22.53
CA LYS A 555 -15.53 23.49 23.83
C LYS A 555 -14.34 24.41 23.67
N PRO A 556 -14.16 25.44 24.49
CA PRO A 556 -13.00 26.30 24.47
C PRO A 556 -11.69 25.50 24.62
N VAL A 557 -10.68 25.92 23.90
CA VAL A 557 -9.35 25.31 23.88
C VAL A 557 -8.45 25.99 24.90
N SER A 558 -7.73 25.20 25.71
CA SER A 558 -6.73 25.75 26.62
C SER A 558 -5.36 25.81 25.98
N LEU A 559 -4.85 27.04 25.77
CA LEU A 559 -3.47 27.30 25.32
C LEU A 559 -2.58 27.75 26.51
N SER A 560 -3.02 27.53 27.75
CA SER A 560 -2.27 27.89 28.95
C SER A 560 -0.85 27.24 28.97
N GLY A 561 0.17 28.04 29.22
CA GLY A 561 1.57 27.61 29.26
C GLY A 561 2.20 27.37 27.88
N ALA A 562 1.46 27.52 26.80
CA ALA A 562 2.03 27.48 25.46
C ALA A 562 2.79 28.80 25.16
N LYS A 563 3.88 28.70 24.39
CA LYS A 563 4.68 29.84 23.92
C LYS A 563 4.26 30.32 22.55
N ALA A 564 3.70 29.41 21.75
CA ALA A 564 3.23 29.70 20.39
C ALA A 564 2.00 28.84 20.07
N LEU A 565 1.23 29.30 19.08
CA LEU A 565 0.29 28.47 18.35
C LEU A 565 1.02 27.85 17.17
N ALA A 566 1.10 26.54 17.09
CA ALA A 566 1.63 25.78 15.98
C ALA A 566 0.49 25.35 15.07
N LEU A 567 0.49 25.83 13.82
CA LEU A 567 -0.50 25.47 12.81
C LEU A 567 0.14 24.52 11.81
N ARG A 568 -0.50 23.38 11.52
CA ARG A 568 -0.14 22.55 10.37
C ARG A 568 -1.13 22.85 9.24
N LEU A 569 -0.60 23.45 8.17
CA LEU A 569 -1.40 23.81 7.02
C LEU A 569 -0.62 23.74 5.73
N PHE A 570 -1.32 23.55 4.62
CA PHE A 570 -0.75 23.58 3.28
C PHE A 570 -1.60 24.41 2.33
N VAL A 571 -0.97 24.82 1.23
CA VAL A 571 -1.57 25.51 0.08
C VAL A 571 -1.27 24.66 -1.17
N PRO A 572 -1.89 24.95 -2.34
CA PRO A 572 -1.61 24.18 -3.54
C PRO A 572 -0.12 24.14 -3.89
N PRO A 573 0.41 23.02 -4.40
CA PRO A 573 1.79 22.95 -4.88
C PRO A 573 2.10 24.03 -5.90
N ASN A 574 3.37 24.45 -5.95
CA ASN A 574 3.89 25.48 -6.83
C ASN A 574 3.21 26.86 -6.69
N SER A 575 2.28 27.01 -5.72
CA SER A 575 1.64 28.30 -5.49
C SER A 575 2.58 29.29 -4.80
N ARG A 576 2.41 30.58 -5.09
CA ARG A 576 3.07 31.65 -4.32
C ARG A 576 2.58 31.63 -2.88
N ALA A 577 3.37 32.17 -1.96
CA ALA A 577 2.99 32.27 -0.57
C ALA A 577 1.63 32.98 -0.40
N ALA A 578 0.70 32.29 0.22
CA ALA A 578 -0.54 32.91 0.69
C ALA A 578 -0.26 33.71 1.96
N GLU A 579 -0.87 34.88 2.10
CA GLU A 579 -0.75 35.67 3.33
C GLU A 579 -2.03 35.56 4.16
N LEU A 580 -1.88 35.09 5.40
CA LEU A 580 -2.99 34.90 6.33
C LEU A 580 -2.66 35.56 7.67
N ASP A 581 -3.52 36.48 8.15
CA ASP A 581 -3.44 36.95 9.53
C ASP A 581 -4.10 35.92 10.46
N VAL A 582 -3.44 35.60 11.58
CA VAL A 582 -3.89 34.66 12.58
C VAL A 582 -4.41 35.44 13.78
N SER A 583 -5.65 35.17 14.22
CA SER A 583 -6.24 35.79 15.41
C SER A 583 -6.91 34.73 16.29
N LEU A 584 -6.94 35.00 17.58
CA LEU A 584 -7.67 34.18 18.56
C LEU A 584 -8.75 35.05 19.22
N THR A 585 -9.86 34.43 19.62
CA THR A 585 -10.90 35.03 20.44
C THR A 585 -11.14 34.13 21.62
N ASP A 586 -11.19 34.67 22.85
CA ASP A 586 -11.48 33.91 24.05
C ASP A 586 -13.00 33.78 24.32
N ALA A 587 -13.35 33.08 25.40
CA ALA A 587 -14.74 32.83 25.79
C ALA A 587 -15.48 34.12 26.16
N SER A 588 -14.79 35.18 26.60
CA SER A 588 -15.38 36.49 26.90
C SER A 588 -15.60 37.34 25.63
N GLY A 589 -15.14 36.86 24.45
CA GLY A 589 -15.23 37.62 23.21
C GLY A 589 -14.05 38.56 22.94
N LYS A 590 -13.05 38.61 23.82
CA LYS A 590 -11.84 39.38 23.61
C LYS A 590 -11.01 38.76 22.49
N LYS A 591 -10.58 39.60 21.51
CA LYS A 591 -9.86 39.18 20.33
C LYS A 591 -8.43 39.70 20.29
N ALA A 592 -7.51 38.88 19.91
CA ALA A 592 -6.11 39.27 19.67
C ALA A 592 -5.60 38.79 18.30
N LYS A 593 -4.96 39.68 17.54
CA LYS A 593 -4.21 39.33 16.36
C LYS A 593 -2.82 38.88 16.78
N LEU A 594 -2.47 37.62 16.45
CA LEU A 594 -1.18 37.03 16.82
C LEU A 594 -0.05 37.42 15.87
N GLY A 595 -0.34 37.45 14.57
CA GLY A 595 0.64 37.73 13.54
C GLY A 595 0.18 37.32 12.16
N ARG A 596 1.09 37.41 11.19
CA ARG A 596 0.87 37.01 9.80
C ARG A 596 1.74 35.82 9.46
N ILE A 597 1.15 34.82 8.81
CA ILE A 597 1.86 33.66 8.26
C ILE A 597 1.86 33.71 6.74
N LYS A 598 2.87 33.10 6.13
CA LYS A 598 3.06 33.05 4.68
C LYS A 598 3.37 31.62 4.21
N PRO A 599 2.38 30.70 4.24
CA PRO A 599 2.56 29.37 3.70
C PRO A 599 2.77 29.44 2.18
N ALA A 600 3.77 28.73 1.68
CA ALA A 600 4.07 28.61 0.24
C ALA A 600 3.85 27.16 -0.20
N GLY A 601 3.45 26.98 -1.46
CA GLY A 601 3.33 25.65 -2.06
C GLY A 601 4.69 24.97 -2.19
N LEU A 602 4.74 23.67 -1.90
CA LEU A 602 5.92 22.86 -2.16
C LEU A 602 6.07 22.60 -3.66
N PRO A 603 7.29 22.30 -4.13
CA PRO A 603 7.47 21.80 -5.49
C PRO A 603 6.61 20.55 -5.69
N GLY A 604 5.81 20.54 -6.74
CA GLY A 604 4.89 19.45 -7.01
C GLY A 604 4.61 19.24 -8.49
N SER A 605 4.35 18.00 -8.86
CA SER A 605 3.84 17.54 -10.13
C SER A 605 2.57 16.71 -9.92
N GLU A 606 2.01 16.15 -10.98
CA GLU A 606 0.86 15.24 -10.89
C GLU A 606 1.22 13.93 -10.19
N ARG A 607 2.51 13.58 -10.17
CA ARG A 607 3.07 12.35 -9.60
C ARG A 607 3.59 12.50 -8.17
N THR A 608 3.50 13.68 -7.57
CA THR A 608 4.07 13.95 -6.23
C THR A 608 2.99 14.18 -5.18
N ALA A 609 3.19 13.66 -3.98
CA ALA A 609 2.35 13.91 -2.82
C ALA A 609 2.80 15.19 -2.09
N SER A 610 2.73 16.32 -2.76
CA SER A 610 3.28 17.62 -2.30
C SER A 610 2.28 18.52 -1.57
N TYR A 611 1.01 18.12 -1.44
CA TYR A 611 0.04 18.76 -0.55
C TYR A 611 0.31 18.35 0.90
N TRP A 612 1.52 18.69 1.38
CA TRP A 612 1.99 18.34 2.72
C TRP A 612 1.97 19.57 3.64
N ALA A 613 1.43 19.38 4.87
CA ALA A 613 1.24 20.46 5.82
C ALA A 613 2.55 20.89 6.47
N GLN A 614 2.93 22.15 6.25
CA GLN A 614 4.05 22.75 6.96
C GLN A 614 3.60 23.18 8.35
N GLU A 615 4.46 23.03 9.36
CA GLU A 615 4.20 23.59 10.68
C GLU A 615 4.70 25.05 10.70
N ILE A 616 3.81 25.96 11.01
CA ILE A 616 4.12 27.40 11.16
C ILE A 616 3.73 27.82 12.56
N ARG A 617 4.65 28.44 13.28
CA ARG A 617 4.45 28.89 14.65
C ARG A 617 4.23 30.39 14.75
N VAL A 618 3.20 30.78 15.49
CA VAL A 618 2.86 32.17 15.78
C VAL A 618 2.97 32.38 17.29
N PRO A 619 3.84 33.30 17.76
CA PRO A 619 4.00 33.56 19.17
C PRO A 619 2.70 34.03 19.85
N LEU A 620 2.44 33.55 21.08
CA LEU A 620 1.26 33.96 21.86
C LEU A 620 1.49 35.24 22.65
N THR A 621 2.63 35.92 22.52
CA THR A 621 2.94 37.17 23.25
C THR A 621 1.94 38.29 22.99
N ALA A 622 1.41 38.39 21.76
CA ALA A 622 0.38 39.39 21.42
C ALA A 622 -0.95 39.10 22.13
N ALA A 623 -1.34 37.84 22.28
CA ALA A 623 -2.53 37.44 23.03
C ALA A 623 -2.39 37.82 24.53
N GLY A 624 -1.24 37.54 25.14
CA GLY A 624 -0.93 37.93 26.51
C GLY A 624 -1.00 39.45 26.72
N ARG A 625 -0.38 40.24 25.82
CA ARG A 625 -0.44 41.70 25.89
C ARG A 625 -1.85 42.26 25.71
N ALA A 626 -2.68 41.59 24.90
CA ALA A 626 -4.09 41.94 24.75
C ALA A 626 -4.96 41.48 25.94
N GLY A 627 -4.39 40.79 26.92
CA GLY A 627 -5.10 40.25 28.07
C GLY A 627 -6.15 39.17 27.71
N LEU A 628 -5.88 38.39 26.66
CA LEU A 628 -6.73 37.30 26.23
C LEU A 628 -6.61 36.13 27.21
N ASP A 629 -7.74 35.53 27.63
CA ASP A 629 -7.70 34.36 28.50
C ASP A 629 -7.33 33.11 27.70
N LEU A 630 -6.06 32.74 27.76
CA LEU A 630 -5.51 31.56 27.10
C LEU A 630 -5.98 30.22 27.69
N ARG A 631 -6.69 30.20 28.83
CA ARG A 631 -7.30 29.00 29.43
C ARG A 631 -8.59 28.63 28.72
N ALA A 632 -9.26 29.59 28.06
CA ALA A 632 -10.56 29.43 27.44
C ALA A 632 -10.65 30.11 26.07
N VAL A 633 -9.84 29.66 25.10
CA VAL A 633 -9.88 30.21 23.75
C VAL A 633 -11.03 29.60 22.95
N LYS A 634 -11.95 30.47 22.51
CA LYS A 634 -13.22 30.10 21.86
C LYS A 634 -13.01 29.80 20.37
N SER A 635 -12.21 30.62 19.66
CA SER A 635 -12.05 30.44 18.20
C SER A 635 -10.68 30.85 17.70
N LEU A 636 -10.30 30.22 16.59
CA LEU A 636 -9.17 30.57 15.73
C LEU A 636 -9.71 31.19 14.45
N GLU A 637 -9.12 32.31 14.01
CA GLU A 637 -9.43 32.93 12.74
C GLU A 637 -8.19 33.00 11.84
N LEU A 638 -8.38 32.68 10.56
CA LEU A 638 -7.43 32.87 9.48
C LEU A 638 -8.01 33.88 8.51
N THR A 639 -7.43 35.09 8.45
CA THR A 639 -7.92 36.16 7.59
C THR A 639 -6.99 36.35 6.41
N PRO A 640 -7.41 36.01 5.16
CA PRO A 640 -6.62 36.17 3.98
C PRO A 640 -6.23 37.66 3.71
N ARG A 641 -5.00 37.84 3.25
CA ARG A 641 -4.48 39.15 2.81
C ARG A 641 -4.08 39.16 1.34
N SER A 642 -3.84 37.99 0.74
CA SER A 642 -3.73 37.81 -0.71
C SER A 642 -5.11 37.90 -1.37
N ALA A 643 -5.13 38.33 -2.65
CA ALA A 643 -6.38 38.55 -3.40
C ALA A 643 -7.24 37.29 -3.54
N SER A 644 -6.61 36.16 -3.78
CA SER A 644 -7.30 34.85 -3.87
C SER A 644 -6.39 33.74 -3.39
N GLY A 645 -6.96 32.58 -3.08
CA GLY A 645 -6.19 31.39 -2.73
C GLY A 645 -7.01 30.27 -2.13
N ARG A 646 -6.31 29.20 -1.78
CA ARG A 646 -6.81 28.04 -1.06
C ARG A 646 -5.80 27.63 0.01
N ALA A 647 -6.28 27.14 1.12
CA ALA A 647 -5.46 26.51 2.17
C ALA A 647 -6.25 25.41 2.85
N TRP A 648 -5.54 24.45 3.42
CA TRP A 648 -6.13 23.40 4.25
C TRP A 648 -5.42 23.41 5.59
N LEU A 649 -6.18 23.61 6.65
CA LEU A 649 -5.71 23.52 8.04
C LEU A 649 -5.93 22.10 8.53
N MET A 650 -4.84 21.38 8.83
CA MET A 650 -4.87 20.04 9.39
C MET A 650 -5.17 20.08 10.90
N ASP A 651 -4.57 21.04 11.62
CA ASP A 651 -4.79 21.31 13.03
C ASP A 651 -4.01 22.55 13.47
N ALA A 652 -4.28 23.00 14.72
CA ALA A 652 -3.47 24.02 15.38
C ALA A 652 -3.36 23.71 16.87
N TRP A 653 -2.16 23.80 17.46
CA TRP A 653 -1.85 23.35 18.82
C TRP A 653 -1.11 24.40 19.62
N GLY A 654 -1.32 24.39 20.94
CA GLY A 654 -0.45 25.12 21.86
C GLY A 654 0.91 24.46 21.94
N TRP A 655 1.95 25.09 21.38
CA TRP A 655 3.33 24.57 21.41
C TRP A 655 4.09 24.97 22.67
N ARG A 656 4.78 24.00 23.27
CA ARG A 656 5.66 24.18 24.45
C ARG A 656 7.07 23.71 24.12
N PRO A 657 8.12 24.42 24.63
CA PRO A 657 9.51 23.98 24.50
C PRO A 657 9.80 22.74 25.37
N GLY A 658 10.87 22.03 25.05
CA GLY A 658 11.37 20.86 25.76
C GLY A 658 10.65 19.56 25.39
N THR A 659 11.35 18.45 25.42
CA THR A 659 10.79 17.12 25.20
C THR A 659 10.37 16.51 26.54
N PRO A 660 9.09 16.19 26.74
CA PRO A 660 8.65 15.56 27.99
C PRO A 660 9.22 14.14 28.12
N ALA A 661 9.31 13.66 29.34
CA ALA A 661 9.52 12.24 29.58
C ALA A 661 8.32 11.47 28.99
N VAL A 662 8.63 10.46 28.20
CA VAL A 662 7.61 9.62 27.58
C VAL A 662 7.04 8.68 28.63
N ARG A 663 5.70 8.60 28.67
CA ARG A 663 4.96 7.62 29.45
C ARG A 663 4.34 6.62 28.48
N THR A 664 4.70 5.36 28.65
CA THR A 664 4.13 4.27 27.85
C THR A 664 2.99 3.65 28.65
N ASP A 665 1.78 3.70 28.11
CA ASP A 665 0.60 3.09 28.68
C ASP A 665 0.28 1.79 27.91
N ALA A 666 -0.05 0.71 28.63
CA ALA A 666 -0.54 -0.52 28.03
C ALA A 666 -2.03 -0.37 27.69
N LEU A 667 -2.30 0.25 26.57
CA LEU A 667 -3.66 0.48 26.07
C LEU A 667 -4.36 -0.84 25.69
N PRO A 668 -5.70 -0.92 25.76
CA PRO A 668 -6.45 -2.01 25.14
C PRO A 668 -6.04 -2.20 23.69
N ARG A 669 -5.73 -3.45 23.31
CA ARG A 669 -5.40 -3.85 21.95
C ARG A 669 -6.54 -4.65 21.37
N VAL A 670 -6.96 -4.28 20.16
CA VAL A 670 -7.99 -4.97 19.38
C VAL A 670 -7.35 -5.71 18.23
N ASP A 671 -7.66 -6.98 18.12
CA ASP A 671 -7.29 -7.85 17.00
C ASP A 671 -8.58 -8.48 16.43
N ILE A 672 -8.80 -8.33 15.12
CA ILE A 672 -9.92 -8.93 14.40
C ILE A 672 -9.41 -10.22 13.75
N GLY A 673 -10.12 -11.32 13.99
CA GLY A 673 -9.86 -12.61 13.36
C GLY A 673 -10.77 -12.86 12.16
N ARG A 674 -10.45 -13.92 11.42
CA ARG A 674 -11.29 -14.43 10.32
C ARG A 674 -11.68 -15.87 10.61
N THR A 675 -12.91 -16.24 10.27
CA THR A 675 -13.40 -17.62 10.30
C THR A 675 -14.10 -17.94 9.00
N THR A 676 -14.10 -19.21 8.64
CA THR A 676 -14.89 -19.75 7.51
C THR A 676 -16.06 -20.50 8.09
N VAL A 677 -17.24 -20.32 7.48
CA VAL A 677 -18.49 -20.99 7.85
C VAL A 677 -19.19 -21.45 6.58
N ASP A 678 -19.92 -22.58 6.66
CA ASP A 678 -20.76 -23.03 5.56
C ASP A 678 -22.06 -22.23 5.53
N GLU A 679 -22.59 -21.91 4.34
CA GLU A 679 -23.85 -21.19 4.21
C GLU A 679 -25.05 -22.06 4.60
N GLY A 680 -24.99 -23.36 4.26
CA GLY A 680 -26.01 -24.38 4.51
C GLY A 680 -27.23 -24.25 3.59
N ASP A 681 -28.04 -25.30 3.51
CA ASP A 681 -29.08 -25.47 2.50
C ASP A 681 -30.28 -24.51 2.62
N SER A 682 -30.50 -23.88 3.79
CA SER A 682 -31.69 -23.05 4.01
C SER A 682 -31.65 -22.21 5.30
N GLY A 683 -32.56 -21.23 5.36
CA GLY A 683 -32.76 -20.38 6.53
C GLY A 683 -31.75 -19.24 6.64
N VAL A 684 -31.77 -18.54 7.77
CA VAL A 684 -30.82 -17.46 8.08
C VAL A 684 -30.08 -17.82 9.35
N ARG A 685 -28.77 -17.85 9.27
CA ARG A 685 -27.88 -18.08 10.43
C ARG A 685 -27.10 -16.83 10.72
N THR A 686 -26.90 -16.55 12.02
CA THR A 686 -26.09 -15.41 12.45
C THR A 686 -24.76 -15.92 12.99
N TYR A 687 -23.69 -15.52 12.33
CA TYR A 687 -22.32 -15.79 12.76
C TYR A 687 -21.69 -14.54 13.35
N ARG A 688 -20.73 -14.70 14.25
CA ARG A 688 -20.00 -13.59 14.85
C ARG A 688 -18.56 -13.55 14.39
N VAL A 689 -18.10 -12.39 13.98
CA VAL A 689 -16.69 -12.16 13.63
C VAL A 689 -15.84 -12.32 14.89
N PRO A 690 -14.77 -13.14 14.85
CA PRO A 690 -13.86 -13.26 15.99
C PRO A 690 -13.17 -11.94 16.29
N VAL A 691 -13.32 -11.46 17.52
CA VAL A 691 -12.65 -10.22 17.99
C VAL A 691 -12.01 -10.50 19.33
N GLN A 692 -10.75 -10.16 19.46
CA GLN A 692 -10.01 -10.25 20.70
C GLN A 692 -9.64 -8.85 21.20
N VAL A 693 -9.93 -8.55 22.46
CA VAL A 693 -9.48 -7.33 23.12
C VAL A 693 -8.57 -7.71 24.28
N THR A 694 -7.28 -7.42 24.13
CA THR A 694 -6.24 -7.73 25.12
C THR A 694 -5.77 -6.47 25.84
N GLY A 695 -4.93 -6.62 26.86
CA GLY A 695 -4.38 -5.52 27.66
C GLY A 695 -4.62 -5.72 29.15
N ARG A 696 -4.13 -4.80 29.98
CA ARG A 696 -4.21 -4.95 31.44
C ARG A 696 -5.41 -4.25 32.06
N SER A 697 -5.75 -3.07 31.58
CA SER A 697 -6.85 -2.27 32.14
C SER A 697 -7.18 -1.09 31.22
N GLY A 698 -8.24 -0.35 31.56
CA GLY A 698 -8.64 0.83 30.83
C GLY A 698 -9.78 0.57 29.84
N SER A 699 -10.22 1.64 29.20
CA SER A 699 -11.17 1.59 28.10
C SER A 699 -10.69 2.48 26.98
N GLY A 700 -10.96 2.07 25.75
CA GLY A 700 -10.62 2.82 24.57
C GLY A 700 -11.77 2.88 23.57
N GLN A 701 -11.58 3.60 22.49
CA GLN A 701 -12.54 3.68 21.40
C GLN A 701 -11.86 3.30 20.09
N VAL A 702 -12.54 2.46 19.35
CA VAL A 702 -12.18 2.08 17.99
C VAL A 702 -13.33 2.36 17.04
N ARG A 703 -13.02 2.59 15.79
CA ARG A 703 -14.02 2.68 14.72
C ARG A 703 -13.94 1.40 13.90
N MET A 704 -15.06 0.74 13.78
CA MET A 704 -15.25 -0.44 12.98
C MET A 704 -15.91 -0.10 11.66
N TYR A 705 -15.48 -0.77 10.63
CA TYR A 705 -16.08 -0.74 9.30
C TYR A 705 -16.49 -2.17 8.92
N VAL A 706 -17.74 -2.35 8.57
CA VAL A 706 -18.26 -3.61 8.00
C VAL A 706 -18.50 -3.36 6.53
N ILE A 707 -17.84 -4.14 5.68
CA ILE A 707 -17.91 -3.99 4.22
C ILE A 707 -19.00 -4.93 3.70
N ASP A 708 -19.99 -4.38 3.05
CA ASP A 708 -21.00 -5.14 2.34
C ASP A 708 -20.39 -5.80 1.10
N PRO A 709 -20.33 -7.13 1.03
CA PRO A 709 -19.69 -7.84 -0.09
C PRO A 709 -20.39 -7.58 -1.43
N ALA A 710 -21.70 -7.34 -1.39
CA ALA A 710 -22.46 -7.10 -2.61
C ALA A 710 -22.22 -5.71 -3.19
N THR A 711 -22.08 -4.68 -2.36
CA THR A 711 -21.93 -3.28 -2.79
C THR A 711 -20.52 -2.72 -2.59
N GLY A 712 -19.68 -3.36 -1.75
CA GLY A 712 -18.37 -2.91 -1.30
C GLY A 712 -18.42 -1.63 -0.48
N LYS A 713 -19.60 -1.18 -0.09
CA LYS A 713 -19.74 0.00 0.76
C LYS A 713 -19.47 -0.34 2.20
N ALA A 714 -18.68 0.48 2.85
CA ALA A 714 -18.42 0.34 4.26
C ALA A 714 -19.50 1.06 5.09
N ARG A 715 -19.99 0.37 6.13
CA ARG A 715 -20.74 0.99 7.22
C ARG A 715 -19.85 1.07 8.43
N ASP A 716 -19.76 2.22 9.07
CA ASP A 716 -18.91 2.40 10.24
C ASP A 716 -19.68 2.71 11.51
N ARG A 717 -19.11 2.27 12.64
CA ARG A 717 -19.57 2.63 13.97
C ARG A 717 -18.42 2.83 14.94
N LEU A 718 -18.61 3.72 15.92
CA LEU A 718 -17.68 3.91 17.04
C LEU A 718 -18.04 2.92 18.15
N VAL A 719 -17.03 2.19 18.64
CA VAL A 719 -17.20 1.19 19.69
C VAL A 719 -16.24 1.49 20.84
N THR A 720 -16.73 1.39 22.08
CA THR A 720 -15.89 1.43 23.28
C THR A 720 -15.44 0.01 23.61
N VAL A 721 -14.14 -0.17 23.85
CA VAL A 721 -13.52 -1.49 24.09
C VAL A 721 -12.84 -1.53 25.46
N ARG A 722 -12.87 -2.72 26.08
CA ARG A 722 -12.19 -3.01 27.36
C ARG A 722 -11.50 -4.38 27.24
N PRO A 723 -10.33 -4.58 27.88
CA PRO A 723 -9.67 -5.87 27.91
C PRO A 723 -10.58 -6.98 28.47
N GLY A 724 -10.65 -8.12 27.77
CA GLY A 724 -11.52 -9.23 28.11
C GLY A 724 -13.02 -8.98 27.88
N GLY A 725 -13.39 -7.79 27.37
CA GLY A 725 -14.77 -7.45 27.02
C GLY A 725 -15.20 -8.04 25.69
N GLN A 726 -16.50 -8.36 25.58
CA GLN A 726 -17.16 -8.71 24.32
C GLN A 726 -17.90 -7.49 23.72
N ASP A 727 -17.36 -6.31 23.93
CA ASP A 727 -17.98 -5.06 23.51
C ASP A 727 -18.09 -4.91 21.98
N ILE A 728 -17.27 -5.65 21.25
CA ILE A 728 -17.33 -5.69 19.79
C ILE A 728 -18.10 -6.95 19.38
N ASP A 729 -19.40 -6.80 19.20
CA ASP A 729 -20.23 -7.81 18.57
C ASP A 729 -20.50 -7.42 17.12
N VAL A 730 -20.04 -8.27 16.18
CA VAL A 730 -20.27 -8.07 14.75
C VAL A 730 -21.03 -9.27 14.22
N PRO A 731 -22.37 -9.26 14.33
CA PRO A 731 -23.18 -10.30 13.73
C PRO A 731 -23.21 -10.13 12.21
N ILE A 732 -23.02 -11.24 11.51
CA ILE A 732 -23.19 -11.36 10.07
C ILE A 732 -24.30 -12.37 9.83
N GLU A 733 -25.37 -11.95 9.19
CA GLU A 733 -26.44 -12.81 8.76
C GLU A 733 -26.08 -13.47 7.43
N VAL A 734 -26.09 -14.78 7.40
CA VAL A 734 -25.87 -15.63 6.24
C VAL A 734 -27.15 -16.32 5.92
N LYS A 735 -27.61 -16.17 4.68
CA LYS A 735 -28.80 -16.86 4.18
C LYS A 735 -28.35 -18.07 3.36
N GLY A 736 -28.64 -19.25 3.86
CA GLY A 736 -28.41 -20.50 3.14
C GLY A 736 -29.36 -20.71 1.97
N ASN A 737 -28.91 -21.49 1.01
CA ASN A 737 -29.68 -21.91 -0.15
C ASN A 737 -29.18 -23.30 -0.61
N THR A 738 -29.63 -23.81 -1.78
CA THR A 738 -29.20 -25.08 -2.38
C THR A 738 -28.70 -24.85 -3.80
N ARG A 739 -28.18 -23.66 -4.07
CA ARG A 739 -27.70 -23.28 -5.39
C ARG A 739 -26.22 -23.05 -5.35
N TYR A 740 -25.51 -23.80 -6.14
CA TYR A 740 -24.08 -23.60 -6.31
C TYR A 740 -23.72 -22.13 -6.59
N GLY A 741 -22.79 -21.60 -5.85
CA GLY A 741 -22.35 -20.23 -5.91
C GLY A 741 -20.83 -20.08 -5.77
N THR A 742 -20.41 -19.02 -5.14
CA THR A 742 -19.01 -18.78 -4.78
C THR A 742 -18.91 -18.36 -3.33
N ASP A 743 -17.77 -18.65 -2.72
CA ASP A 743 -17.43 -18.15 -1.40
C ASP A 743 -17.60 -16.64 -1.32
N VAL A 744 -18.24 -16.17 -0.25
CA VAL A 744 -18.48 -14.75 -0.01
C VAL A 744 -17.75 -14.28 1.23
N SER A 745 -16.89 -13.24 1.10
CA SER A 745 -16.17 -12.66 2.23
C SER A 745 -16.83 -11.39 2.74
N TYR A 746 -17.21 -11.42 4.02
CA TYR A 746 -17.65 -10.24 4.79
C TYR A 746 -16.45 -9.68 5.53
N ASP A 747 -15.87 -8.62 4.99
CA ASP A 747 -14.70 -7.99 5.60
C ASP A 747 -15.08 -7.01 6.70
N VAL A 748 -14.34 -7.08 7.80
CA VAL A 748 -14.44 -6.14 8.93
C VAL A 748 -13.08 -5.52 9.17
N LEU A 749 -13.03 -4.20 9.18
CA LEU A 749 -11.82 -3.43 9.45
C LEU A 749 -11.98 -2.66 10.75
N VAL A 750 -10.89 -2.43 11.46
CA VAL A 750 -10.91 -1.68 12.71
C VAL A 750 -9.76 -0.65 12.75
N LYS A 751 -10.04 0.51 13.32
CA LYS A 751 -9.10 1.61 13.46
C LYS A 751 -9.17 2.20 14.86
N ALA A 752 -8.02 2.47 15.47
CA ALA A 752 -7.93 3.15 16.75
C ALA A 752 -8.42 4.61 16.64
N VAL A 753 -9.17 5.06 17.64
CA VAL A 753 -9.67 6.44 17.72
C VAL A 753 -9.17 7.12 18.99
N ARG A 754 -9.26 6.44 20.15
CA ARG A 754 -8.84 7.01 21.43
C ARG A 754 -8.58 5.91 22.45
N GLY A 755 -7.48 5.99 23.18
CA GLY A 755 -7.19 5.12 24.31
C GLY A 755 -7.17 3.62 23.99
N ALA A 756 -6.97 3.24 22.73
CA ALA A 756 -6.85 1.87 22.27
C ALA A 756 -5.82 1.80 21.16
N VAL A 757 -5.27 0.62 20.92
CA VAL A 757 -4.41 0.30 19.77
C VAL A 757 -4.98 -0.88 19.01
N VAL A 758 -4.57 -1.01 17.75
CA VAL A 758 -5.04 -2.07 16.86
C VAL A 758 -3.86 -2.93 16.45
N GLY A 759 -4.02 -4.23 16.60
CA GLY A 759 -3.08 -5.23 16.08
C GLY A 759 -3.50 -5.71 14.69
N SER A 760 -4.25 -6.80 14.63
CA SER A 760 -4.85 -7.27 13.38
C SER A 760 -6.07 -6.42 13.05
N TYR A 761 -5.92 -5.55 12.06
CA TYR A 761 -6.92 -4.54 11.72
C TYR A 761 -8.03 -5.07 10.83
N ARG A 762 -7.79 -6.21 10.15
CA ARG A 762 -8.69 -6.83 9.18
C ARG A 762 -9.02 -8.24 9.60
N GLY A 763 -10.24 -8.65 9.38
CA GLY A 763 -10.76 -9.99 9.58
C GLY A 763 -12.15 -10.09 8.99
N GLY A 764 -12.98 -10.99 9.52
CA GLY A 764 -14.34 -11.15 9.04
C GLY A 764 -14.83 -12.58 9.02
N ILE A 765 -15.77 -12.86 8.13
CA ILE A 765 -16.32 -14.19 7.88
C ILE A 765 -16.23 -14.49 6.40
N THR A 766 -15.64 -15.62 6.05
CA THR A 766 -15.75 -16.21 4.72
C THR A 766 -16.89 -17.22 4.77
N VAL A 767 -17.93 -16.98 4.00
CA VAL A 767 -19.03 -17.91 3.82
C VAL A 767 -18.66 -18.83 2.68
N HIS A 768 -18.49 -20.10 2.98
CA HIS A 768 -18.22 -21.14 2.02
C HIS A 768 -19.55 -21.61 1.40
N ASP A 769 -19.60 -21.63 0.09
CA ASP A 769 -20.67 -22.23 -0.66
C ASP A 769 -20.49 -23.74 -0.61
N ASP A 770 -21.37 -24.44 0.11
CA ASP A 770 -21.29 -25.87 0.34
C ASP A 770 -22.18 -26.69 -0.61
N ASP A 771 -22.76 -26.02 -1.63
CA ASP A 771 -23.63 -26.66 -2.62
C ASP A 771 -22.83 -27.37 -3.72
N PRO A 772 -23.32 -28.51 -4.22
CA PRO A 772 -22.62 -29.24 -5.27
C PRO A 772 -22.65 -28.50 -6.62
N ALA A 773 -21.51 -28.51 -7.32
CA ALA A 773 -21.46 -27.97 -8.67
C ALA A 773 -22.42 -28.72 -9.60
N PRO A 774 -23.22 -28.02 -10.43
CA PRO A 774 -24.16 -28.67 -11.35
C PRO A 774 -23.40 -29.46 -12.42
N THR A 775 -24.02 -30.52 -12.90
CA THR A 775 -23.54 -31.23 -14.08
C THR A 775 -23.90 -30.45 -15.35
N MET A 776 -22.99 -30.49 -16.33
CA MET A 776 -23.16 -29.82 -17.60
C MET A 776 -23.33 -30.86 -18.73
N THR A 777 -24.23 -30.63 -19.61
CA THR A 777 -24.51 -31.50 -20.77
C THR A 777 -24.62 -30.71 -22.06
N VAL A 778 -24.35 -31.38 -23.19
CA VAL A 778 -24.54 -30.83 -24.54
C VAL A 778 -25.58 -31.63 -25.26
N THR A 779 -26.53 -30.96 -25.91
CA THR A 779 -27.49 -31.54 -26.84
C THR A 779 -27.46 -30.82 -28.18
N PRO A 780 -27.39 -31.52 -29.32
CA PRO A 780 -27.53 -30.87 -30.62
C PRO A 780 -28.99 -30.39 -30.82
N VAL A 781 -29.14 -29.11 -31.12
CA VAL A 781 -30.45 -28.51 -31.49
C VAL A 781 -30.61 -28.57 -33.00
N ALA A 782 -29.57 -28.36 -33.76
CA ALA A 782 -29.43 -28.54 -35.19
C ALA A 782 -28.01 -29.08 -35.44
N GLY A 783 -27.80 -30.36 -35.18
CA GLY A 783 -26.49 -31.01 -35.30
C GLY A 783 -26.18 -31.48 -36.72
N GLU A 784 -27.20 -31.60 -37.59
CA GLU A 784 -27.11 -31.83 -39.01
C GLU A 784 -27.89 -30.75 -39.73
N VAL A 785 -27.29 -30.06 -40.66
CA VAL A 785 -27.91 -28.97 -41.44
C VAL A 785 -27.46 -29.01 -42.90
N THR A 786 -28.26 -28.41 -43.78
CA THR A 786 -27.83 -28.13 -45.16
C THR A 786 -27.00 -26.85 -45.19
N GLU A 787 -26.07 -26.74 -46.15
CA GLU A 787 -25.30 -25.53 -46.40
C GLU A 787 -26.15 -24.25 -46.37
N GLY A 788 -25.59 -23.17 -45.82
CA GLY A 788 -26.28 -21.90 -45.59
C GLY A 788 -27.18 -21.90 -44.37
N ARG A 789 -27.25 -22.98 -43.63
CA ARG A 789 -27.94 -23.08 -42.36
C ARG A 789 -26.93 -23.08 -41.22
N THR A 790 -27.43 -22.86 -39.99
CA THR A 790 -26.60 -22.72 -38.80
C THR A 790 -26.66 -23.98 -37.95
N LEU A 791 -25.52 -24.59 -37.70
CA LEU A 791 -25.37 -25.64 -36.69
C LEU A 791 -25.61 -25.02 -35.29
N LYS A 792 -26.35 -25.75 -34.45
CA LYS A 792 -26.72 -25.27 -33.12
C LYS A 792 -26.58 -26.40 -32.09
N TRP A 793 -25.99 -26.04 -30.95
CA TRP A 793 -25.93 -26.90 -29.77
C TRP A 793 -26.43 -26.16 -28.56
N ARG A 794 -27.08 -26.88 -27.66
CA ARG A 794 -27.47 -26.34 -26.35
C ARG A 794 -26.62 -26.95 -25.30
N VAL A 795 -25.92 -26.09 -24.52
CA VAL A 795 -25.23 -26.46 -23.30
C VAL A 795 -26.16 -26.21 -22.13
N SER A 796 -26.41 -27.22 -21.30
CA SER A 796 -27.39 -27.15 -20.22
C SER A 796 -26.76 -27.58 -18.90
N LEU A 797 -27.14 -26.90 -17.81
CA LEU A 797 -26.84 -27.27 -16.42
C LEU A 797 -27.96 -28.14 -15.87
N SER A 798 -27.66 -29.05 -14.96
CA SER A 798 -28.63 -29.85 -14.23
C SER A 798 -29.62 -29.01 -13.43
N GLU A 799 -29.18 -27.83 -12.98
CA GLU A 799 -29.96 -26.88 -12.19
C GLU A 799 -29.47 -25.44 -12.36
N ALA A 800 -30.25 -24.47 -11.91
CA ALA A 800 -29.87 -23.08 -11.93
C ALA A 800 -28.90 -22.78 -10.77
N VAL A 801 -27.89 -21.98 -11.04
CA VAL A 801 -26.83 -21.60 -10.09
C VAL A 801 -26.81 -20.09 -9.86
N ASP A 802 -26.16 -19.65 -8.79
CA ASP A 802 -26.08 -18.23 -8.42
C ASP A 802 -24.85 -17.53 -9.02
N VAL A 803 -24.12 -18.22 -9.90
CA VAL A 803 -22.95 -17.71 -10.61
C VAL A 803 -23.06 -17.94 -12.10
N ASP A 804 -22.36 -17.12 -12.89
CA ASP A 804 -22.24 -17.36 -14.31
C ASP A 804 -21.39 -18.63 -14.55
N MET A 805 -21.92 -19.59 -15.30
CA MET A 805 -21.26 -20.82 -15.69
C MET A 805 -21.00 -20.85 -17.19
N GLY A 806 -20.02 -21.62 -17.62
CA GLY A 806 -19.77 -21.75 -19.04
C GLY A 806 -18.74 -22.82 -19.38
N ALA A 807 -18.69 -23.17 -20.65
CA ALA A 807 -17.72 -24.12 -21.21
C ALA A 807 -17.04 -23.52 -22.44
N LEU A 808 -15.73 -23.70 -22.52
CA LEU A 808 -14.91 -23.30 -23.66
C LEU A 808 -14.61 -24.53 -24.51
N PHE A 809 -14.95 -24.44 -25.80
CA PHE A 809 -14.77 -25.52 -26.76
C PHE A 809 -13.75 -25.09 -27.81
N GLN A 810 -12.71 -25.87 -27.99
CA GLN A 810 -11.72 -25.67 -29.04
C GLN A 810 -12.03 -26.58 -30.22
N VAL A 811 -11.89 -26.07 -31.45
CA VAL A 811 -12.01 -26.88 -32.66
C VAL A 811 -10.99 -28.03 -32.61
N ALA A 812 -11.41 -29.21 -32.99
CA ALA A 812 -10.61 -30.42 -33.03
C ALA A 812 -10.76 -31.13 -34.39
N PRO A 813 -9.83 -31.98 -34.79
CA PRO A 813 -9.95 -32.81 -36.00
C PRO A 813 -11.26 -33.62 -35.93
N ALA A 814 -12.08 -33.51 -36.97
CA ALA A 814 -13.32 -34.25 -37.13
C ALA A 814 -13.16 -35.40 -38.14
N THR A 815 -14.24 -36.16 -38.39
CA THR A 815 -14.23 -37.16 -39.45
C THR A 815 -14.17 -36.47 -40.80
N ALA A 816 -13.24 -36.92 -41.68
CA ALA A 816 -13.05 -36.35 -43.00
C ALA A 816 -14.22 -36.72 -43.96
N PRO A 817 -14.62 -35.78 -44.82
CA PRO A 817 -14.13 -34.40 -44.95
C PRO A 817 -14.55 -33.51 -43.77
N GLU A 818 -13.66 -32.61 -43.40
CA GLU A 818 -13.89 -31.61 -42.35
C GLU A 818 -14.40 -30.31 -43.00
N LEU A 819 -15.31 -29.58 -42.29
CA LEU A 819 -15.63 -28.20 -42.67
C LEU A 819 -14.36 -27.37 -42.81
N SER A 820 -14.31 -26.55 -43.85
CA SER A 820 -13.20 -25.67 -44.19
C SER A 820 -13.46 -24.21 -43.79
N THR A 821 -12.45 -23.39 -43.97
CA THR A 821 -12.59 -21.93 -43.78
C THR A 821 -13.45 -21.26 -44.81
N LYS A 822 -13.84 -21.93 -45.86
CA LYS A 822 -14.77 -21.46 -46.92
C LYS A 822 -16.24 -21.77 -46.60
N ASP A 823 -16.48 -22.77 -45.76
CA ASP A 823 -17.83 -23.21 -45.42
C ASP A 823 -18.48 -22.39 -44.33
N VAL A 824 -17.73 -21.42 -43.77
CA VAL A 824 -18.20 -20.46 -42.78
C VAL A 824 -18.13 -19.03 -43.33
N PRO A 825 -19.06 -18.12 -42.93
CA PRO A 825 -19.03 -16.72 -43.41
C PRO A 825 -17.69 -16.06 -43.06
N ALA A 826 -17.02 -15.47 -44.06
CA ALA A 826 -15.71 -14.86 -43.93
C ALA A 826 -15.65 -13.76 -42.84
N GLY A 827 -16.74 -13.00 -42.68
CA GLY A 827 -16.87 -12.00 -41.62
C GLY A 827 -16.91 -12.65 -40.25
N TRP A 828 -17.76 -13.66 -40.08
CA TRP A 828 -17.90 -14.39 -38.84
C TRP A 828 -16.61 -15.11 -38.44
N LEU A 829 -15.90 -15.76 -39.41
CA LEU A 829 -14.61 -16.41 -39.14
C LEU A 829 -13.59 -15.41 -38.62
N ARG A 830 -13.45 -14.27 -39.29
CA ARG A 830 -12.53 -13.20 -38.89
C ARG A 830 -12.88 -12.63 -37.52
N ASP A 831 -14.16 -12.38 -37.26
CA ASP A 831 -14.62 -11.80 -36.00
C ASP A 831 -14.43 -12.81 -34.82
N THR A 832 -14.55 -14.11 -35.10
CA THR A 832 -14.39 -15.18 -34.09
C THR A 832 -12.93 -15.56 -33.86
N THR A 833 -12.10 -15.60 -34.91
CA THR A 833 -10.73 -16.16 -34.82
C THR A 833 -9.62 -15.17 -35.17
N GLY A 834 -9.93 -14.03 -35.77
CA GLY A 834 -8.97 -13.09 -36.37
C GLY A 834 -8.39 -13.56 -37.71
N GLU A 835 -8.78 -14.77 -38.19
CA GLU A 835 -8.25 -15.42 -39.36
C GLU A 835 -9.07 -15.13 -40.63
N LYS A 836 -8.42 -15.32 -41.81
CA LYS A 836 -9.06 -15.17 -43.11
C LYS A 836 -9.42 -16.53 -43.67
N PRO A 837 -10.42 -16.63 -44.58
CA PRO A 837 -10.79 -17.89 -45.22
C PRO A 837 -9.69 -18.42 -46.14
N ASP A 838 -8.86 -17.54 -46.73
CA ASP A 838 -7.77 -17.92 -47.62
C ASP A 838 -6.39 -17.99 -46.90
N PRO A 839 -5.58 -18.97 -47.21
CA PRO A 839 -5.87 -20.14 -48.01
C PRO A 839 -6.88 -21.05 -47.33
N GLU A 840 -7.73 -21.73 -48.17
CA GLU A 840 -8.66 -22.72 -47.68
C GLU A 840 -7.97 -23.84 -46.90
N ARG A 841 -8.55 -24.19 -45.75
CA ARG A 841 -8.03 -25.22 -44.84
C ARG A 841 -9.13 -25.72 -43.93
N PRO A 842 -9.04 -26.97 -43.40
CA PRO A 842 -9.95 -27.48 -42.38
C PRO A 842 -10.07 -26.53 -41.18
N LEU A 843 -11.23 -26.37 -40.58
CA LEU A 843 -11.44 -25.52 -39.42
C LEU A 843 -10.55 -25.98 -38.24
N SER A 844 -10.25 -27.27 -38.11
CA SER A 844 -9.34 -27.82 -37.12
C SER A 844 -7.89 -27.31 -37.24
N LYS A 845 -7.53 -26.69 -38.36
CA LYS A 845 -6.23 -26.04 -38.59
C LYS A 845 -6.23 -24.54 -38.36
N VAL A 846 -7.36 -23.97 -37.96
CA VAL A 846 -7.48 -22.56 -37.61
C VAL A 846 -6.97 -22.37 -36.18
N THR A 847 -5.91 -21.62 -36.04
CA THR A 847 -5.29 -21.37 -34.73
C THR A 847 -6.23 -20.53 -33.85
N GLY A 848 -6.45 -20.99 -32.61
CA GLY A 848 -7.23 -20.24 -31.64
C GLY A 848 -8.74 -20.16 -31.95
N PHE A 849 -9.27 -21.16 -32.67
CA PHE A 849 -10.69 -21.24 -32.89
C PHE A 849 -11.40 -21.89 -31.71
N TYR A 850 -12.13 -21.05 -30.98
CA TYR A 850 -12.89 -21.45 -29.79
C TYR A 850 -14.35 -21.00 -29.94
N LEU A 851 -15.25 -21.79 -29.36
CA LEU A 851 -16.63 -21.42 -29.10
C LEU A 851 -16.89 -21.42 -27.61
N TRP A 852 -17.69 -20.50 -27.13
CA TRP A 852 -18.00 -20.35 -25.71
C TRP A 852 -19.49 -20.48 -25.46
N ALA A 853 -19.86 -21.29 -24.46
CA ALA A 853 -21.19 -21.27 -23.88
C ALA A 853 -21.14 -20.42 -22.62
N ASP A 854 -21.96 -19.38 -22.57
CA ASP A 854 -22.13 -18.54 -21.38
C ASP A 854 -23.54 -18.71 -20.85
N ILE A 855 -23.64 -19.27 -19.64
CA ILE A 855 -24.91 -19.53 -18.95
C ILE A 855 -24.96 -18.58 -17.76
N PRO A 856 -25.68 -17.45 -17.87
CA PRO A 856 -25.77 -16.48 -16.78
C PRO A 856 -26.41 -17.07 -15.52
N ALA A 857 -26.04 -16.52 -14.36
CA ALA A 857 -26.64 -16.85 -13.08
C ALA A 857 -28.16 -16.89 -13.15
N GLY A 858 -28.74 -17.94 -12.58
CA GLY A 858 -30.19 -18.20 -12.61
C GLY A 858 -30.71 -18.78 -13.93
N ARG A 859 -29.87 -18.98 -14.94
CA ARG A 859 -30.23 -19.69 -16.18
C ARG A 859 -29.69 -21.11 -16.13
N THR A 860 -30.33 -21.98 -16.92
CA THR A 860 -29.96 -23.40 -17.00
C THR A 860 -29.39 -23.79 -18.35
N SER A 861 -29.33 -22.93 -19.33
CA SER A 861 -28.74 -23.27 -20.63
C SER A 861 -28.36 -22.06 -21.47
N ALA A 862 -27.43 -22.28 -22.39
CA ALA A 862 -27.05 -21.38 -23.46
C ALA A 862 -26.95 -22.13 -24.78
N GLU A 863 -27.15 -21.42 -25.92
CA GLU A 863 -26.97 -21.97 -27.27
C GLU A 863 -25.66 -21.50 -27.88
N ILE A 864 -24.92 -22.42 -28.46
CA ILE A 864 -23.76 -22.16 -29.31
C ILE A 864 -24.16 -22.35 -30.77
N THR A 865 -23.68 -21.48 -31.62
CA THR A 865 -24.00 -21.52 -33.04
C THR A 865 -22.77 -21.47 -33.93
N LEU A 866 -22.81 -22.19 -35.07
CA LEU A 866 -21.81 -22.11 -36.12
C LEU A 866 -22.54 -21.91 -37.44
N PRO A 867 -22.50 -20.72 -38.04
CA PRO A 867 -23.18 -20.46 -39.33
C PRO A 867 -22.38 -21.10 -40.46
N THR A 868 -23.08 -21.60 -41.47
CA THR A 868 -22.45 -22.13 -42.69
C THR A 868 -22.81 -21.29 -43.90
N VAL A 869 -22.04 -21.43 -44.98
CA VAL A 869 -22.23 -20.74 -46.26
C VAL A 869 -22.91 -21.69 -47.27
N LYS A 870 -23.83 -21.19 -48.04
CA LYS A 870 -24.32 -21.89 -49.21
C LYS A 870 -23.53 -21.45 -50.43
N ASP A 871 -22.88 -22.37 -51.09
CA ASP A 871 -22.20 -22.09 -52.34
C ASP A 871 -22.75 -22.90 -53.55
N ARG A 872 -21.97 -23.11 -54.59
CA ARG A 872 -22.35 -23.88 -55.80
C ARG A 872 -21.42 -25.08 -56.03
N VAL A 873 -20.54 -25.36 -55.07
CA VAL A 873 -19.61 -26.50 -55.16
C VAL A 873 -20.38 -27.76 -54.70
N ARG A 874 -20.22 -28.84 -55.41
CA ARG A 874 -20.88 -30.09 -55.04
C ARG A 874 -19.94 -30.88 -54.16
N GLU A 875 -20.25 -30.95 -52.91
CA GLU A 875 -19.38 -31.55 -51.87
C GLU A 875 -20.05 -32.76 -51.19
N SER A 876 -19.29 -33.60 -50.58
CA SER A 876 -19.81 -34.64 -49.69
C SER A 876 -20.18 -34.04 -48.33
N THR A 877 -20.94 -34.81 -47.53
CA THR A 877 -21.23 -34.38 -46.17
C THR A 877 -19.92 -34.11 -45.40
N GLU A 878 -19.79 -32.91 -44.86
CA GLU A 878 -18.67 -32.44 -44.07
C GLU A 878 -19.01 -32.43 -42.60
N SER A 879 -17.97 -32.54 -41.75
CA SER A 879 -18.10 -32.63 -40.29
C SER A 879 -17.28 -31.58 -39.56
N VAL A 880 -17.73 -31.22 -38.37
CA VAL A 880 -16.98 -30.36 -37.42
C VAL A 880 -17.07 -30.95 -36.02
N LEU A 881 -15.96 -30.82 -35.31
CA LEU A 881 -15.85 -31.24 -33.91
C LEU A 881 -15.21 -30.14 -33.08
N PHE A 882 -15.80 -29.85 -31.92
CA PHE A 882 -15.17 -29.05 -30.89
C PHE A 882 -15.12 -29.84 -29.58
N ARG A 883 -14.03 -29.72 -28.85
CA ARG A 883 -13.82 -30.36 -27.53
C ARG A 883 -13.72 -29.35 -26.43
N GLU A 884 -14.30 -29.65 -25.32
CA GLU A 884 -14.14 -28.85 -24.11
C GLU A 884 -12.68 -28.79 -23.67
N VAL A 885 -12.20 -27.61 -23.39
CA VAL A 885 -10.85 -27.35 -22.89
C VAL A 885 -10.90 -26.61 -21.55
N ASP A 886 -9.89 -26.83 -20.72
CA ASP A 886 -9.73 -26.02 -19.50
C ASP A 886 -9.36 -24.59 -19.90
N PRO A 887 -10.19 -23.59 -19.57
CA PRO A 887 -9.95 -22.19 -19.95
C PRO A 887 -8.64 -21.60 -19.40
N ARG A 888 -8.05 -22.21 -18.36
CA ARG A 888 -6.80 -21.74 -17.72
C ARG A 888 -5.56 -22.27 -18.44
N THR A 889 -5.62 -23.50 -18.92
CA THR A 889 -4.48 -24.17 -19.54
C THR A 889 -4.60 -24.26 -21.06
N GLY A 890 -5.82 -24.24 -21.60
CA GLY A 890 -6.10 -24.51 -23.01
C GLY A 890 -6.03 -26.00 -23.36
N GLU A 891 -5.84 -26.88 -22.38
CA GLU A 891 -5.73 -28.31 -22.61
C GLU A 891 -7.11 -28.98 -22.64
N PRO A 892 -7.32 -30.00 -23.48
CA PRO A 892 -8.56 -30.75 -23.52
C PRO A 892 -8.88 -31.36 -22.14
N ARG A 893 -10.15 -31.26 -21.70
CA ARG A 893 -10.61 -31.90 -20.48
C ARG A 893 -10.81 -33.39 -20.70
N THR A 894 -10.24 -34.21 -19.85
CA THR A 894 -10.50 -35.65 -19.83
C THR A 894 -11.96 -35.91 -19.52
N GLY A 895 -12.70 -36.55 -20.44
CA GLY A 895 -14.14 -36.75 -20.31
C GLY A 895 -14.98 -35.46 -20.51
N GLY A 896 -14.37 -34.42 -21.07
CA GLY A 896 -15.03 -33.16 -21.37
C GLY A 896 -16.12 -33.29 -22.42
N LEU A 897 -16.94 -32.24 -22.55
CA LEU A 897 -18.06 -32.18 -23.49
C LEU A 897 -17.57 -32.00 -24.91
N GLU A 898 -18.36 -32.47 -25.90
CA GLU A 898 -18.05 -32.32 -27.34
C GLU A 898 -19.26 -31.68 -28.07
N LEU A 899 -18.94 -30.78 -29.03
CA LEU A 899 -19.91 -30.30 -30.01
C LEU A 899 -19.55 -30.93 -31.36
N SER A 900 -20.40 -31.83 -31.83
CA SER A 900 -20.26 -32.46 -33.15
C SER A 900 -21.38 -32.01 -34.09
N GLY A 901 -21.05 -31.82 -35.33
CA GLY A 901 -22.04 -31.45 -36.34
C GLY A 901 -21.65 -31.88 -37.75
N SER A 902 -22.65 -31.98 -38.60
CA SER A 902 -22.48 -32.30 -40.04
C SER A 902 -23.25 -31.32 -40.93
N VAL A 903 -22.68 -31.04 -42.09
CA VAL A 903 -23.25 -30.15 -43.08
C VAL A 903 -23.48 -30.95 -44.39
N LEU A 904 -24.69 -30.99 -44.83
CA LEU A 904 -25.13 -31.64 -46.07
C LEU A 904 -25.05 -30.65 -47.22
N ASN A 905 -24.59 -31.09 -48.38
CA ASN A 905 -24.59 -30.28 -49.59
C ASN A 905 -26.04 -29.79 -49.90
N ALA A 906 -26.16 -28.50 -50.25
CA ALA A 906 -27.40 -27.94 -50.66
C ALA A 906 -27.64 -28.33 -52.14
N SER A 907 -28.54 -29.32 -52.35
CA SER A 907 -28.98 -29.79 -53.69
C SER A 907 -29.55 -28.69 -54.58
#